data_d333b7e70ae9448a9fbb13d1bcd91c6a
#
_entry.id   d333b7e70ae9448a9fbb13d1bcd91c6a
#
_cell.length_a   1.000
_cell.length_b   1.000
_cell.length_c   1.000
_cell.angle_alpha   90.00
_cell.angle_beta   90.00
_cell.angle_gamma   90.00
#
_symmetry.space_group_name_H-M   'P 1'
#
loop_
_entity.id
_entity.type
_entity.pdbx_description
1 polymer ?
#
loop_
_entity_poly.entity_id
_entity_poly.type
_entity_poly.pdbx_seq_one_letter_code
_entity_poly.pdbx_strand_id
1 'polypeptide(L)'
;MNSNSVRRLELLILLFASLLGILAADTAAPSPAPPVARKVPKTTEVNGRKLVDNYFWLRDKKNPEVKAYLEAENAYTNAVMKPTEAFQKRLYDEMLGRIKETDVDVPYKQGDYFYYSRTEAGKQYQIRCRKKGSLDAPEEVVLDVNELAKGQSFMALGAFAVSSDGNLLAYSTDNTGFRQYVLGVKDLRTGKVFSDHAEKVGSVVWANDNKTLFYTVEDAAKRQYRLYRHLVGATGSDDLVYEEKDERFDVDARKTLSKAYIFLISESHTTTEVRYISADQPMSDWKVMEPRKQDVEYYPDHNGDSFYIRVNDTGRNFRLVKAPVRDPRSQNWQEVVAQRPGIMLDDITFFKNYYVRYERENGLPQISVTDLNGGQSKRIEFPEPAYDVFEYINAEYDTAKFRYLYQSAITPESIFEYDMGNATSVLLKQKEVPGGYDRTRYQVEQIYATAADGVKIPISVVHLKGARLDGKGPLYLYGYGSYGISSDLDFDSDLFSMVDRGVVAAVAHIRGGGEMGKAWHDDGRMMHKKNTFTDFIACAEYLVAQGYGSKDRLVIEGESAGGLLMGAVLNLRPDLFKAALVGVPFVDVMNTMLDESLPLTVTEFEEWGNPKEKPAFDYMITYSPYDNIEAKAYPNMLVKTSFNDSQVMYWEPAKYVAKMRALRTDHNVLILKANLSPAGHGGASGRYDRLRESAFDYAFLLTQMGITQ
;
A
#
# COMPACT_ATOMS: atom_id res chain seq x y z
N MET A 1 33.18 78.79 29.19
CA MET A 1 33.17 77.72 28.23
C MET A 1 31.71 77.41 27.86
N ASN A 2 31.40 77.63 26.60
CA ASN A 2 30.00 77.81 26.14
C ASN A 2 29.18 76.51 26.10
N SER A 3 28.02 76.61 26.66
CA SER A 3 26.96 75.51 26.69
C SER A 3 26.55 74.97 25.32
N ASN A 4 26.95 75.60 24.23
CA ASN A 4 26.64 75.24 22.84
C ASN A 4 27.53 74.11 22.25
N SER A 5 28.70 73.84 22.87
CA SER A 5 29.60 72.76 22.40
C SER A 5 29.22 71.37 22.92
N VAL A 6 28.57 71.30 24.07
CA VAL A 6 28.13 70.04 24.65
C VAL A 6 26.84 69.48 23.92
N ARG A 7 25.93 70.40 23.54
CA ARG A 7 24.70 69.98 22.77
C ARG A 7 25.01 69.56 21.33
N ARG A 8 26.08 70.01 20.71
CA ARG A 8 26.49 69.55 19.37
C ARG A 8 27.19 68.20 19.42
N LEU A 9 27.82 67.82 20.53
CA LEU A 9 28.46 66.51 20.68
C LEU A 9 27.43 65.41 20.99
N GLU A 10 26.42 65.76 21.80
CA GLU A 10 25.31 64.82 22.08
C GLU A 10 24.40 64.54 20.84
N LEU A 11 24.16 65.55 19.97
CA LEU A 11 23.43 65.37 18.73
C LEU A 11 24.24 64.58 17.67
N LEU A 12 25.57 64.65 17.65
CA LEU A 12 26.39 63.81 16.77
C LEU A 12 26.48 62.34 17.24
N ILE A 13 26.46 62.09 18.54
CA ILE A 13 26.48 60.75 19.11
C ILE A 13 25.10 60.08 18.92
N LEU A 14 24.00 60.82 19.01
CA LEU A 14 22.64 60.29 18.71
C LEU A 14 22.40 60.05 17.23
N LEU A 15 23.00 60.81 16.30
CA LEU A 15 22.93 60.53 14.87
C LEU A 15 23.81 59.33 14.44
N PHE A 16 24.95 59.08 15.11
CA PHE A 16 25.75 57.88 14.84
C PHE A 16 25.17 56.61 15.43
N ALA A 17 24.45 56.69 16.57
CA ALA A 17 23.74 55.55 17.14
C ALA A 17 22.48 55.16 16.32
N SER A 18 21.82 56.14 15.65
CA SER A 18 20.69 55.85 14.75
C SER A 18 21.11 55.38 13.35
N LEU A 19 22.35 55.62 12.90
CA LEU A 19 22.87 55.05 11.66
C LEU A 19 23.47 53.65 11.81
N LEU A 20 23.85 53.21 13.02
CA LEU A 20 24.26 51.82 13.29
C LEU A 20 23.12 50.89 13.58
N GLY A 21 21.88 51.39 13.79
CA GLY A 21 20.65 50.58 13.98
C GLY A 21 19.95 50.18 12.69
N ILE A 22 20.39 50.61 11.50
CA ILE A 22 19.73 50.34 10.21
C ILE A 22 20.53 49.35 9.33
N LEU A 23 21.61 48.80 9.82
CA LEU A 23 22.44 47.80 9.09
C LEU A 23 22.49 46.42 9.74
N ALA A 24 21.57 46.10 10.60
CA ALA A 24 21.19 44.72 10.84
C ALA A 24 20.02 44.36 9.89
N ALA A 25 20.27 44.49 8.59
CA ALA A 25 19.50 43.69 7.63
C ALA A 25 19.80 42.24 8.00
N ASP A 26 18.79 41.57 8.48
CA ASP A 26 18.76 40.12 8.58
C ASP A 26 19.18 39.58 7.21
N THR A 27 20.46 39.34 7.02
CA THR A 27 20.94 38.59 5.87
C THR A 27 20.46 37.16 6.14
N ALA A 28 19.20 36.89 5.78
CA ALA A 28 18.74 35.54 5.66
C ALA A 28 19.83 34.78 4.90
N ALA A 29 20.36 33.73 5.51
CA ALA A 29 21.38 32.92 4.85
C ALA A 29 20.83 32.56 3.46
N PRO A 30 21.62 32.70 2.37
CA PRO A 30 21.13 32.43 1.03
C PRO A 30 20.50 31.05 1.03
N SER A 31 19.29 30.94 0.50
CA SER A 31 18.62 29.66 0.34
C SER A 31 19.58 28.69 -0.32
N PRO A 32 19.76 27.47 0.20
CA PRO A 32 20.72 26.53 -0.37
C PRO A 32 20.38 26.29 -1.84
N ALA A 33 21.40 26.26 -2.69
CA ALA A 33 21.19 25.92 -4.10
C ALA A 33 20.86 24.44 -4.23
N PRO A 34 19.90 24.07 -5.10
CA PRO A 34 19.56 22.66 -5.31
C PRO A 34 20.76 21.90 -5.90
N PRO A 35 20.97 20.63 -5.54
CA PRO A 35 22.01 19.79 -6.12
C PRO A 35 21.83 19.63 -7.63
N VAL A 36 22.94 19.53 -8.35
CA VAL A 36 22.97 19.32 -9.81
C VAL A 36 23.66 17.99 -10.10
N ALA A 37 22.91 17.02 -10.61
CA ALA A 37 23.48 15.77 -11.08
C ALA A 37 24.25 15.98 -12.38
N ARG A 38 25.45 15.37 -12.50
CA ARG A 38 26.21 15.41 -13.75
C ARG A 38 25.50 14.64 -14.86
N LYS A 39 25.62 15.11 -16.10
CA LYS A 39 25.06 14.45 -17.27
C LYS A 39 26.09 13.46 -17.85
N VAL A 40 25.73 12.17 -17.88
CA VAL A 40 26.53 11.10 -18.52
C VAL A 40 25.60 10.34 -19.44
N PRO A 41 25.54 10.72 -20.73
CA PRO A 41 24.56 10.14 -21.65
C PRO A 41 24.78 8.65 -21.84
N LYS A 42 23.75 7.86 -21.67
CA LYS A 42 23.64 6.45 -22.09
C LYS A 42 22.56 6.36 -23.16
N THR A 43 22.87 5.78 -24.29
CA THR A 43 21.91 5.56 -25.37
C THR A 43 21.50 4.09 -25.38
N THR A 44 20.17 3.85 -25.36
CA THR A 44 19.56 2.55 -25.58
C THR A 44 18.79 2.59 -26.90
N GLU A 45 19.03 1.63 -27.80
CA GLU A 45 18.29 1.50 -29.05
C GLU A 45 17.25 0.40 -28.89
N VAL A 46 15.99 0.74 -29.13
CA VAL A 46 14.86 -0.20 -29.07
C VAL A 46 13.80 0.21 -30.11
N ASN A 47 13.28 -0.78 -30.86
CA ASN A 47 12.27 -0.58 -31.90
C ASN A 47 12.61 0.53 -32.93
N GLY A 48 13.91 0.71 -33.23
CA GLY A 48 14.39 1.74 -34.15
C GLY A 48 14.44 3.17 -33.59
N ARG A 49 14.19 3.35 -32.29
CA ARG A 49 14.32 4.61 -31.57
C ARG A 49 15.53 4.62 -30.64
N LYS A 50 16.12 5.79 -30.45
CA LYS A 50 17.21 6.04 -29.50
C LYS A 50 16.65 6.74 -28.27
N LEU A 51 16.73 6.07 -27.13
CA LEU A 51 16.45 6.66 -25.82
C LEU A 51 17.76 7.13 -25.22
N VAL A 52 17.86 8.41 -24.90
CA VAL A 52 19.06 9.00 -24.28
C VAL A 52 18.78 9.34 -22.83
N ASP A 53 19.48 8.66 -21.94
CA ASP A 53 19.37 8.86 -20.49
C ASP A 53 20.67 9.47 -19.96
N ASN A 54 20.61 10.74 -19.55
CA ASN A 54 21.77 11.46 -19.01
C ASN A 54 22.10 11.09 -17.55
N TYR A 55 21.20 10.42 -16.86
CA TYR A 55 21.28 10.13 -15.44
C TYR A 55 21.27 8.65 -15.10
N PHE A 56 21.44 7.79 -16.10
CA PHE A 56 21.48 6.33 -15.94
C PHE A 56 22.52 5.88 -14.90
N TRP A 57 23.62 6.60 -14.73
CA TRP A 57 24.68 6.30 -13.79
C TRP A 57 24.23 6.30 -12.31
N LEU A 58 23.09 6.96 -11.99
CA LEU A 58 22.49 6.93 -10.64
C LEU A 58 22.03 5.52 -10.23
N ARG A 59 21.94 4.57 -11.15
CA ARG A 59 21.63 3.16 -10.86
C ARG A 59 22.76 2.41 -10.14
N ASP A 60 24.00 2.89 -10.26
CA ASP A 60 25.16 2.23 -9.67
C ASP A 60 25.22 2.48 -8.15
N LYS A 61 24.51 1.62 -7.40
CA LYS A 61 24.44 1.68 -5.93
C LYS A 61 25.81 1.62 -5.25
N LYS A 62 26.83 1.08 -5.91
CA LYS A 62 28.20 0.97 -5.38
C LYS A 62 29.04 2.23 -5.64
N ASN A 63 28.62 3.09 -6.54
CA ASN A 63 29.32 4.34 -6.85
C ASN A 63 29.14 5.34 -5.71
N PRO A 64 30.23 5.80 -5.05
CA PRO A 64 30.12 6.75 -3.93
C PRO A 64 29.51 8.08 -4.33
N GLU A 65 29.59 8.50 -5.59
CA GLU A 65 28.98 9.73 -6.09
C GLU A 65 27.45 9.66 -6.03
N VAL A 66 26.86 8.47 -6.16
CA VAL A 66 25.41 8.28 -6.05
C VAL A 66 24.95 8.58 -4.64
N LYS A 67 25.63 8.00 -3.64
CA LYS A 67 25.31 8.27 -2.24
C LYS A 67 25.51 9.74 -1.88
N ALA A 68 26.63 10.33 -2.31
CA ALA A 68 26.91 11.74 -2.09
C ALA A 68 25.85 12.67 -2.73
N TYR A 69 25.35 12.33 -3.91
CA TYR A 69 24.26 13.06 -4.55
C TYR A 69 22.95 12.98 -3.74
N LEU A 70 22.57 11.79 -3.28
CA LEU A 70 21.37 11.61 -2.45
C LEU A 70 21.48 12.29 -1.08
N GLU A 71 22.67 12.29 -0.48
CA GLU A 71 22.96 13.03 0.76
C GLU A 71 22.84 14.56 0.54
N ALA A 72 23.31 15.07 -0.60
CA ALA A 72 23.15 16.47 -0.97
C ALA A 72 21.67 16.84 -1.20
N GLU A 73 20.89 15.95 -1.84
CA GLU A 73 19.44 16.14 -1.99
C GLU A 73 18.72 16.20 -0.64
N ASN A 74 19.08 15.31 0.29
CA ASN A 74 18.55 15.35 1.65
C ASN A 74 18.93 16.62 2.40
N ALA A 75 20.18 17.08 2.27
CA ALA A 75 20.63 18.32 2.88
C ALA A 75 19.86 19.54 2.34
N TYR A 76 19.64 19.58 1.01
CA TYR A 76 18.81 20.60 0.36
C TYR A 76 17.36 20.54 0.85
N THR A 77 16.75 19.35 0.84
CA THR A 77 15.39 19.13 1.31
C THR A 77 15.22 19.57 2.77
N ASN A 78 16.13 19.18 3.64
CA ASN A 78 16.08 19.57 5.05
C ASN A 78 16.19 21.10 5.22
N ALA A 79 17.02 21.77 4.44
CA ALA A 79 17.16 23.21 4.49
C ALA A 79 15.90 23.95 3.98
N VAL A 80 15.28 23.47 2.90
CA VAL A 80 14.00 24.00 2.40
C VAL A 80 12.87 23.79 3.42
N MET A 81 12.83 22.62 4.07
CA MET A 81 11.79 22.27 5.04
C MET A 81 12.06 22.81 6.46
N LYS A 82 13.25 23.33 6.74
CA LYS A 82 13.63 23.85 8.06
C LYS A 82 12.61 24.85 8.66
N PRO A 83 12.06 25.82 7.90
CA PRO A 83 11.05 26.73 8.43
C PRO A 83 9.79 26.05 8.95
N THR A 84 9.52 24.80 8.53
CA THR A 84 8.33 24.04 8.94
C THR A 84 8.58 23.13 10.15
N GLU A 85 9.77 23.04 10.72
CA GLU A 85 10.10 22.12 11.82
C GLU A 85 9.15 22.23 13.02
N ALA A 86 8.81 23.46 13.43
CA ALA A 86 7.86 23.69 14.51
C ALA A 86 6.44 23.21 14.14
N PHE A 87 6.07 23.31 12.87
CA PHE A 87 4.79 22.82 12.37
C PHE A 87 4.80 21.29 12.25
N GLN A 88 5.87 20.68 11.75
CA GLN A 88 6.04 19.23 11.74
C GLN A 88 5.91 18.66 13.15
N LYS A 89 6.53 19.29 14.15
CA LYS A 89 6.39 18.85 15.54
C LYS A 89 4.94 18.92 16.04
N ARG A 90 4.22 19.99 15.73
CA ARG A 90 2.80 20.11 16.11
C ARG A 90 1.97 19.02 15.44
N LEU A 91 2.14 18.79 14.15
CA LEU A 91 1.44 17.72 13.41
C LEU A 91 1.73 16.34 14.01
N TYR A 92 3.00 16.06 14.31
CA TYR A 92 3.39 14.83 15.00
C TYR A 92 2.70 14.68 16.36
N ASP A 93 2.71 15.73 17.18
CA ASP A 93 2.09 15.71 18.51
C ASP A 93 0.55 15.51 18.40
N GLU A 94 -0.10 16.10 17.40
CA GLU A 94 -1.53 15.90 17.10
C GLU A 94 -1.84 14.46 16.66
N MET A 95 -1.06 13.92 15.72
CA MET A 95 -1.20 12.55 15.23
C MET A 95 -0.98 11.54 16.36
N LEU A 96 0.09 11.72 17.13
CA LEU A 96 0.37 10.88 18.31
C LEU A 96 -0.75 10.99 19.35
N GLY A 97 -1.29 12.18 19.57
CA GLY A 97 -2.40 12.41 20.49
C GLY A 97 -3.70 11.70 20.10
N ARG A 98 -3.86 11.30 18.83
CA ARG A 98 -4.99 10.51 18.32
C ARG A 98 -4.78 9.01 18.36
N ILE A 99 -3.60 8.55 18.77
CA ILE A 99 -3.28 7.12 18.87
C ILE A 99 -3.41 6.65 20.32
N LYS A 100 -4.15 5.58 20.55
CA LYS A 100 -4.11 4.83 21.80
C LYS A 100 -2.84 3.99 21.82
N GLU A 101 -1.78 4.51 22.43
CA GLU A 101 -0.45 3.89 22.41
C GLU A 101 -0.40 2.50 23.06
N THR A 102 -1.14 2.31 24.15
CA THR A 102 -1.33 0.99 24.78
C THR A 102 -2.70 0.47 24.45
N ASP A 103 -2.77 -0.53 23.59
CA ASP A 103 -4.03 -1.12 23.14
C ASP A 103 -3.89 -2.63 22.93
N VAL A 104 -5.04 -3.33 22.93
CA VAL A 104 -5.14 -4.78 22.74
C VAL A 104 -6.14 -5.07 21.64
N ASP A 105 -5.76 -5.84 20.62
CA ASP A 105 -6.67 -6.27 19.56
C ASP A 105 -7.76 -7.23 20.07
N VAL A 106 -8.82 -7.42 19.27
CA VAL A 106 -9.87 -8.41 19.58
C VAL A 106 -9.28 -9.82 19.51
N PRO A 107 -9.31 -10.60 20.62
CA PRO A 107 -8.80 -11.96 20.59
C PRO A 107 -9.61 -12.86 19.66
N TYR A 108 -8.93 -13.70 18.89
CA TYR A 108 -9.57 -14.73 18.07
C TYR A 108 -9.17 -16.13 18.58
N LYS A 109 -10.12 -17.05 18.50
CA LYS A 109 -9.89 -18.44 18.90
C LYS A 109 -9.26 -19.22 17.74
N GLN A 110 -8.22 -19.99 18.05
CA GLN A 110 -7.64 -20.98 17.14
C GLN A 110 -7.22 -22.21 17.97
N GLY A 111 -7.94 -23.31 17.81
CA GLY A 111 -7.76 -24.49 18.62
C GLY A 111 -8.01 -24.22 20.12
N ASP A 112 -7.04 -24.56 20.96
CA ASP A 112 -7.12 -24.37 22.42
C ASP A 112 -6.75 -22.97 22.90
N TYR A 113 -6.37 -22.06 22.03
CA TYR A 113 -5.85 -20.75 22.39
C TYR A 113 -6.67 -19.60 21.83
N PHE A 114 -6.64 -18.47 22.56
CA PHE A 114 -7.09 -17.15 22.08
C PHE A 114 -5.85 -16.32 21.77
N TYR A 115 -5.66 -15.99 20.49
CA TYR A 115 -4.54 -15.17 19.99
C TYR A 115 -4.95 -13.72 19.85
N TYR A 116 -4.04 -12.82 20.12
CA TYR A 116 -4.22 -11.37 19.94
C TYR A 116 -2.87 -10.66 19.85
N SER A 117 -2.90 -9.42 19.40
CA SER A 117 -1.75 -8.53 19.47
C SER A 117 -2.04 -7.40 20.45
N ARG A 118 -1.01 -6.85 21.01
CA ARG A 118 -1.09 -5.64 21.81
C ARG A 118 0.08 -4.72 21.53
N THR A 119 -0.12 -3.43 21.83
CA THR A 119 0.91 -2.41 21.79
C THR A 119 1.16 -1.86 23.19
N GLU A 120 2.35 -1.29 23.41
CA GLU A 120 2.71 -0.61 24.64
C GLU A 120 3.25 0.79 24.30
N ALA A 121 2.93 1.78 25.13
CA ALA A 121 3.44 3.13 24.96
C ALA A 121 4.98 3.16 24.89
N GLY A 122 5.51 3.91 23.95
CA GLY A 122 6.95 4.02 23.71
C GLY A 122 7.56 2.88 22.90
N LYS A 123 6.82 1.79 22.60
CA LYS A 123 7.31 0.69 21.76
C LYS A 123 6.87 0.87 20.29
N GLN A 124 7.78 0.57 19.37
CA GLN A 124 7.57 0.76 17.93
C GLN A 124 6.67 -0.32 17.29
N TYR A 125 6.68 -1.55 17.84
CA TYR A 125 6.10 -2.73 17.23
C TYR A 125 5.10 -3.42 18.14
N GLN A 126 4.26 -4.29 17.55
CA GLN A 126 3.30 -5.12 18.27
C GLN A 126 3.97 -6.27 19.01
N ILE A 127 3.30 -6.72 20.06
CA ILE A 127 3.60 -7.94 20.80
C ILE A 127 2.49 -8.95 20.51
N ARG A 128 2.85 -10.10 19.95
CA ARG A 128 1.92 -11.20 19.67
C ARG A 128 1.77 -12.06 20.92
N CYS A 129 0.53 -12.24 21.36
CA CYS A 129 0.19 -12.92 22.60
C CYS A 129 -0.86 -13.99 22.38
N ARG A 130 -1.00 -14.90 23.38
CA ARG A 130 -2.10 -15.87 23.43
C ARG A 130 -2.47 -16.19 24.86
N LYS A 131 -3.66 -16.77 25.05
CA LYS A 131 -4.16 -17.31 26.31
C LYS A 131 -4.77 -18.68 26.09
N LYS A 132 -4.52 -19.64 26.98
CA LYS A 132 -4.97 -21.02 26.83
C LYS A 132 -6.36 -21.24 27.42
N GLY A 133 -7.28 -21.76 26.63
CA GLY A 133 -8.62 -22.21 27.05
C GLY A 133 -9.61 -21.12 27.42
N SER A 134 -9.17 -20.00 27.99
CA SER A 134 -10.02 -18.89 28.45
C SER A 134 -9.32 -17.55 28.30
N LEU A 135 -10.11 -16.49 28.11
CA LEU A 135 -9.61 -15.12 28.10
C LEU A 135 -9.12 -14.64 29.48
N ASP A 136 -9.51 -15.33 30.55
CA ASP A 136 -9.03 -15.06 31.91
C ASP A 136 -7.73 -15.80 32.25
N ALA A 137 -7.27 -16.69 31.37
CA ALA A 137 -6.01 -17.40 31.55
C ALA A 137 -4.79 -16.45 31.50
N PRO A 138 -3.67 -16.81 32.11
CA PRO A 138 -2.43 -16.05 32.01
C PRO A 138 -2.01 -15.82 30.57
N GLU A 139 -1.48 -14.62 30.30
CA GLU A 139 -0.92 -14.28 28.99
C GLU A 139 0.38 -15.04 28.73
N GLU A 140 0.50 -15.59 27.54
CA GLU A 140 1.74 -16.11 26.98
C GLU A 140 2.19 -15.21 25.82
N VAL A 141 3.42 -14.66 25.89
CA VAL A 141 4.00 -13.92 24.76
C VAL A 141 4.51 -14.91 23.73
N VAL A 142 3.88 -14.91 22.57
CA VAL A 142 4.24 -15.75 21.42
C VAL A 142 5.47 -15.17 20.73
N LEU A 143 5.44 -13.87 20.41
CA LEU A 143 6.54 -13.16 19.76
C LEU A 143 6.48 -11.66 20.09
N ASP A 144 7.55 -11.12 20.67
CA ASP A 144 7.74 -9.67 20.84
C ASP A 144 8.62 -9.14 19.71
N VAL A 145 8.03 -8.41 18.76
CA VAL A 145 8.76 -7.84 17.62
C VAL A 145 9.73 -6.74 18.08
N ASN A 146 9.47 -6.10 19.21
CA ASN A 146 10.40 -5.11 19.78
C ASN A 146 11.70 -5.76 20.28
N GLU A 147 11.63 -7.00 20.81
CA GLU A 147 12.82 -7.75 21.18
C GLU A 147 13.68 -8.13 19.96
N LEU A 148 13.01 -8.52 18.85
CA LEU A 148 13.70 -8.82 17.58
C LEU A 148 14.32 -7.56 16.95
N ALA A 149 13.72 -6.41 17.17
CA ALA A 149 14.19 -5.12 16.64
C ALA A 149 15.33 -4.50 17.45
N LYS A 150 15.76 -5.09 18.58
CA LYS A 150 16.84 -4.52 19.38
C LYS A 150 18.13 -4.41 18.57
N GLY A 151 18.66 -3.18 18.49
CA GLY A 151 19.86 -2.88 17.72
C GLY A 151 19.67 -2.81 16.20
N GLN A 152 18.42 -2.91 15.73
CA GLN A 152 18.04 -2.76 14.32
C GLN A 152 17.33 -1.42 14.12
N SER A 153 17.59 -0.76 12.99
CA SER A 153 16.86 0.46 12.59
C SER A 153 15.58 0.16 11.81
N PHE A 154 15.41 -1.09 11.40
CA PHE A 154 14.24 -1.58 10.67
C PHE A 154 13.93 -3.01 11.12
N MET A 155 12.67 -3.35 11.26
CA MET A 155 12.20 -4.71 11.50
C MET A 155 10.81 -4.90 10.88
N ALA A 156 10.67 -5.88 10.01
CA ALA A 156 9.38 -6.30 9.49
C ALA A 156 9.16 -7.77 9.83
N LEU A 157 7.95 -8.10 10.27
CA LEU A 157 7.46 -9.47 10.44
C LEU A 157 6.74 -9.85 9.14
N GLY A 158 7.20 -10.90 8.47
CA GLY A 158 6.55 -11.48 7.30
C GLY A 158 5.57 -12.58 7.70
N ALA A 159 5.92 -13.84 7.49
CA ALA A 159 5.09 -14.97 7.92
C ALA A 159 4.97 -15.06 9.45
N PHE A 160 3.78 -15.47 9.90
CA PHE A 160 3.49 -15.81 11.30
C PHE A 160 2.49 -16.97 11.31
N ALA A 161 2.97 -18.19 11.44
CA ALA A 161 2.17 -19.40 11.34
C ALA A 161 2.37 -20.31 12.57
N VAL A 162 1.32 -20.51 13.33
CA VAL A 162 1.33 -21.44 14.48
C VAL A 162 0.89 -22.83 14.02
N SER A 163 1.58 -23.89 14.46
CA SER A 163 1.19 -25.28 14.20
C SER A 163 -0.21 -25.59 14.74
N SER A 164 -0.91 -26.58 14.15
CA SER A 164 -2.30 -26.87 14.51
C SER A 164 -2.49 -27.28 15.97
N ASP A 165 -1.44 -27.84 16.60
CA ASP A 165 -1.41 -28.20 18.04
C ASP A 165 -1.03 -27.02 18.95
N GLY A 166 -0.70 -25.86 18.39
CA GLY A 166 -0.33 -24.67 19.13
C GLY A 166 1.08 -24.68 19.75
N ASN A 167 1.92 -25.65 19.42
CA ASN A 167 3.21 -25.84 20.08
C ASN A 167 4.39 -25.16 19.38
N LEU A 168 4.32 -24.99 18.07
CA LEU A 168 5.40 -24.41 17.26
C LEU A 168 4.92 -23.15 16.55
N LEU A 169 5.83 -22.18 16.41
CA LEU A 169 5.65 -20.99 15.60
C LEU A 169 6.70 -20.99 14.49
N ALA A 170 6.27 -20.93 13.24
CA ALA A 170 7.10 -20.53 12.12
C ALA A 170 6.87 -19.04 11.84
N TYR A 171 7.93 -18.25 11.75
CA TYR A 171 7.85 -16.82 11.51
C TYR A 171 9.01 -16.37 10.64
N SER A 172 8.84 -15.29 9.88
CA SER A 172 9.92 -14.73 9.10
C SER A 172 10.10 -13.24 9.36
N THR A 173 11.35 -12.75 9.28
CA THR A 173 11.69 -11.36 9.57
C THR A 173 12.61 -10.78 8.52
N ASP A 174 12.45 -9.48 8.24
CA ASP A 174 13.38 -8.67 7.45
C ASP A 174 13.85 -7.48 8.27
N ASN A 175 15.16 -7.28 8.38
CA ASN A 175 15.80 -6.13 9.04
C ASN A 175 16.52 -5.21 8.03
N THR A 176 16.36 -5.47 6.74
CA THR A 176 17.06 -4.74 5.67
C THR A 176 16.19 -3.70 4.99
N GLY A 177 14.86 -3.83 5.08
CA GLY A 177 13.89 -3.08 4.29
C GLY A 177 13.81 -3.52 2.82
N PHE A 178 14.63 -4.50 2.41
CA PHE A 178 14.66 -5.02 1.04
C PHE A 178 13.75 -6.24 0.83
N ARG A 179 12.85 -6.51 1.80
CA ARG A 179 11.94 -7.68 1.82
C ARG A 179 12.69 -9.02 1.67
N GLN A 180 13.84 -9.14 2.33
CA GLN A 180 14.61 -10.39 2.38
C GLN A 180 14.30 -11.10 3.68
N TYR A 181 13.17 -11.80 3.70
CA TYR A 181 12.68 -12.47 4.90
C TYR A 181 13.45 -13.76 5.19
N VAL A 182 13.84 -13.92 6.45
CA VAL A 182 14.50 -15.11 6.98
C VAL A 182 13.53 -15.85 7.88
N LEU A 183 13.29 -17.14 7.58
CA LEU A 183 12.43 -18.04 8.36
C LEU A 183 13.14 -18.49 9.63
N GLY A 184 12.43 -18.51 10.75
CA GLY A 184 12.80 -19.14 12.00
C GLY A 184 11.65 -19.98 12.56
N VAL A 185 11.98 -21.00 13.34
CA VAL A 185 11.01 -21.84 14.04
C VAL A 185 11.25 -21.77 15.54
N LYS A 186 10.18 -21.56 16.34
CA LYS A 186 10.22 -21.44 17.80
C LYS A 186 9.29 -22.45 18.46
N ASP A 187 9.78 -23.18 19.45
CA ASP A 187 8.95 -23.98 20.36
C ASP A 187 8.31 -23.06 21.41
N LEU A 188 7.00 -22.93 21.37
CA LEU A 188 6.24 -22.02 22.23
C LEU A 188 6.11 -22.53 23.69
N ARG A 189 6.37 -23.82 23.95
CA ARG A 189 6.34 -24.40 25.29
C ARG A 189 7.61 -24.08 26.08
N THR A 190 8.74 -24.00 25.38
CA THR A 190 10.06 -23.82 25.98
C THR A 190 10.68 -22.46 25.67
N GLY A 191 10.18 -21.77 24.67
CA GLY A 191 10.76 -20.54 24.15
C GLY A 191 12.00 -20.75 23.28
N LYS A 192 12.43 -22.01 23.06
CA LYS A 192 13.62 -22.33 22.27
C LYS A 192 13.38 -22.01 20.79
N VAL A 193 14.30 -21.28 20.19
CA VAL A 193 14.39 -21.12 18.74
C VAL A 193 15.25 -22.26 18.19
N PHE A 194 14.74 -22.95 17.18
CA PHE A 194 15.47 -24.02 16.49
C PHE A 194 16.55 -23.44 15.59
N SER A 195 17.46 -24.32 15.12
CA SER A 195 18.48 -23.95 14.12
C SER A 195 17.93 -23.93 12.69
N ASP A 196 16.69 -24.36 12.52
CA ASP A 196 15.98 -24.37 11.23
C ASP A 196 15.84 -22.93 10.72
N HIS A 197 16.33 -22.67 9.52
CA HIS A 197 16.19 -21.38 8.88
C HIS A 197 16.20 -21.53 7.34
N ALA A 198 15.51 -20.63 6.67
CA ALA A 198 15.57 -20.46 5.23
C ALA A 198 15.57 -18.98 4.90
N GLU A 199 16.26 -18.60 3.83
CA GLU A 199 16.37 -17.21 3.38
C GLU A 199 15.41 -16.93 2.23
N LYS A 200 15.03 -15.66 2.07
CA LYS A 200 14.19 -15.15 0.99
C LYS A 200 12.80 -15.82 0.94
N VAL A 201 12.25 -16.08 2.10
CA VAL A 201 11.00 -16.80 2.27
C VAL A 201 9.79 -15.87 2.05
N GLY A 202 8.82 -16.36 1.28
CA GLY A 202 7.50 -15.75 1.14
C GLY A 202 6.47 -16.38 2.08
N SER A 203 5.55 -17.17 1.54
CA SER A 203 4.53 -17.86 2.34
C SER A 203 5.09 -19.04 3.14
N VAL A 204 4.42 -19.34 4.25
CA VAL A 204 4.77 -20.45 5.16
C VAL A 204 3.50 -21.15 5.63
N VAL A 205 3.42 -22.46 5.47
CA VAL A 205 2.23 -23.26 5.77
C VAL A 205 2.60 -24.55 6.52
N TRP A 206 1.95 -24.81 7.66
CA TRP A 206 2.06 -26.06 8.39
C TRP A 206 1.17 -27.17 7.80
N ALA A 207 1.70 -28.37 7.62
CA ALA A 207 0.87 -29.56 7.50
C ALA A 207 0.21 -29.92 8.84
N ASN A 208 -0.75 -30.84 8.85
CA ASN A 208 -1.47 -31.23 10.07
C ASN A 208 -0.65 -32.15 11.01
N ASP A 209 0.47 -32.69 10.52
CA ASP A 209 1.39 -33.49 11.34
C ASP A 209 2.17 -32.66 12.36
N ASN A 210 2.07 -31.32 12.31
CA ASN A 210 2.77 -30.33 13.15
C ASN A 210 4.31 -30.46 13.11
N LYS A 211 4.86 -30.99 12.03
CA LYS A 211 6.30 -31.20 11.82
C LYS A 211 6.74 -30.73 10.43
N THR A 212 5.87 -30.85 9.45
CA THR A 212 6.17 -30.49 8.07
C THR A 212 5.72 -29.06 7.78
N LEU A 213 6.65 -28.25 7.27
CA LEU A 213 6.41 -26.92 6.74
C LEU A 213 6.53 -26.92 5.24
N PHE A 214 5.68 -26.15 4.58
CA PHE A 214 5.88 -25.70 3.20
C PHE A 214 6.19 -24.22 3.21
N TYR A 215 7.15 -23.80 2.39
CA TYR A 215 7.47 -22.37 2.26
C TYR A 215 7.92 -22.06 0.84
N THR A 216 7.62 -20.86 0.38
CA THR A 216 8.07 -20.36 -0.93
C THR A 216 9.36 -19.59 -0.80
N VAL A 217 10.12 -19.51 -1.90
CA VAL A 217 11.40 -18.80 -1.98
C VAL A 217 11.45 -17.95 -3.24
N GLU A 218 11.95 -16.71 -3.10
CA GLU A 218 12.11 -15.77 -4.20
C GLU A 218 13.43 -16.00 -4.99
N ASP A 219 13.38 -15.64 -6.28
CA ASP A 219 14.56 -15.57 -7.15
C ASP A 219 15.30 -14.21 -7.04
N ALA A 220 16.22 -13.94 -7.96
CA ALA A 220 16.98 -12.69 -7.98
C ALA A 220 16.12 -11.45 -8.34
N ALA A 221 15.05 -11.65 -9.11
CA ALA A 221 14.07 -10.63 -9.45
C ALA A 221 12.95 -10.52 -8.39
N LYS A 222 13.11 -11.16 -7.22
CA LYS A 222 12.18 -11.18 -6.08
C LYS A 222 10.83 -11.85 -6.35
N ARG A 223 10.74 -12.62 -7.42
CA ARG A 223 9.59 -13.43 -7.75
C ARG A 223 9.60 -14.70 -6.88
N GLN A 224 8.51 -14.99 -6.16
CA GLN A 224 8.32 -16.26 -5.47
C GLN A 224 8.14 -17.36 -6.53
N TYR A 225 9.08 -18.29 -6.66
CA TYR A 225 9.03 -19.24 -7.78
C TYR A 225 9.22 -20.70 -7.40
N ARG A 226 9.63 -20.98 -6.16
CA ARG A 226 9.83 -22.35 -5.67
C ARG A 226 9.05 -22.60 -4.40
N LEU A 227 8.49 -23.78 -4.28
CA LEU A 227 7.93 -24.33 -3.03
C LEU A 227 8.84 -25.42 -2.50
N TYR A 228 9.26 -25.27 -1.25
CA TYR A 228 10.03 -26.28 -0.52
C TYR A 228 9.19 -26.92 0.56
N ARG A 229 9.54 -28.18 0.89
CA ARG A 229 9.04 -28.91 2.03
C ARG A 229 10.17 -29.12 3.02
N HIS A 230 9.95 -28.70 4.26
CA HIS A 230 10.90 -28.77 5.37
C HIS A 230 10.33 -29.61 6.51
N LEU A 231 11.14 -30.49 7.06
CA LEU A 231 10.81 -31.23 8.29
C LEU A 231 11.55 -30.58 9.47
N VAL A 232 10.80 -29.98 10.39
CA VAL A 232 11.38 -29.24 11.52
C VAL A 232 12.31 -30.10 12.36
N GLY A 233 13.52 -29.59 12.61
CA GLY A 233 14.58 -30.27 13.33
C GLY A 233 15.39 -31.27 12.49
N ALA A 234 15.09 -31.42 11.20
CA ALA A 234 15.90 -32.23 10.32
C ALA A 234 17.22 -31.55 9.96
N THR A 235 18.26 -32.33 9.74
CA THR A 235 19.57 -31.87 9.25
C THR A 235 19.70 -32.28 7.77
N GLY A 236 19.82 -31.33 6.89
CA GLY A 236 19.96 -31.55 5.44
C GLY A 236 19.32 -30.46 4.60
N SER A 237 19.33 -30.64 3.29
CA SER A 237 18.63 -29.75 2.36
C SER A 237 17.13 -30.07 2.34
N ASP A 238 16.32 -29.06 2.24
CA ASP A 238 14.87 -29.20 2.07
C ASP A 238 14.51 -29.77 0.71
N ASP A 239 13.39 -30.45 0.63
CA ASP A 239 12.89 -31.02 -0.61
C ASP A 239 12.26 -29.95 -1.49
N LEU A 240 12.80 -29.73 -2.70
CA LEU A 240 12.14 -28.93 -3.71
C LEU A 240 10.89 -29.66 -4.22
N VAL A 241 9.71 -29.11 -3.95
CA VAL A 241 8.42 -29.70 -4.31
C VAL A 241 7.91 -29.19 -5.66
N TYR A 242 8.14 -27.91 -5.92
CA TYR A 242 7.67 -27.26 -7.15
C TYR A 242 8.58 -26.12 -7.54
N GLU A 243 8.77 -25.96 -8.85
CA GLU A 243 9.45 -24.81 -9.45
C GLU A 243 8.61 -24.27 -10.60
N GLU A 244 8.23 -23.00 -10.52
CA GLU A 244 7.56 -22.28 -11.60
C GLU A 244 8.61 -21.73 -12.57
N LYS A 245 8.52 -22.14 -13.84
CA LYS A 245 9.50 -21.78 -14.88
C LYS A 245 9.10 -20.56 -15.69
N ASP A 246 7.81 -20.25 -15.74
CA ASP A 246 7.33 -19.05 -16.42
C ASP A 246 7.52 -17.83 -15.50
N GLU A 247 8.41 -16.94 -15.92
CA GLU A 247 8.80 -15.77 -15.11
C GLU A 247 7.67 -14.76 -14.87
N ARG A 248 6.51 -14.90 -15.55
CA ARG A 248 5.31 -14.09 -15.31
C ARG A 248 4.54 -14.52 -14.07
N PHE A 249 4.80 -15.71 -13.54
CA PHE A 249 4.02 -16.31 -12.47
C PHE A 249 4.76 -16.30 -11.15
N ASP A 250 4.07 -15.89 -10.11
CA ASP A 250 4.45 -16.06 -8.71
C ASP A 250 3.85 -17.35 -8.12
N VAL A 251 4.49 -17.88 -7.08
CA VAL A 251 4.04 -19.08 -6.35
C VAL A 251 3.70 -18.72 -4.92
N ASP A 252 2.50 -19.12 -4.47
CA ASP A 252 2.05 -19.00 -3.10
C ASP A 252 1.56 -20.34 -2.55
N ALA A 253 1.55 -20.49 -1.22
CA ALA A 253 1.01 -21.67 -0.54
C ALA A 253 0.07 -21.25 0.59
N ARG A 254 -1.13 -21.87 0.64
CA ARG A 254 -2.12 -21.62 1.70
C ARG A 254 -2.85 -22.88 2.12
N LYS A 255 -3.29 -22.93 3.38
CA LYS A 255 -4.14 -24.00 3.90
C LYS A 255 -5.59 -23.52 3.92
N THR A 256 -6.52 -24.41 3.53
CA THR A 256 -7.96 -24.16 3.63
C THR A 256 -8.40 -23.92 5.08
N LEU A 257 -9.45 -23.13 5.29
CA LEU A 257 -10.01 -22.91 6.63
C LEU A 257 -10.50 -24.23 7.27
N SER A 258 -10.97 -25.16 6.45
CA SER A 258 -11.33 -26.54 6.87
C SER A 258 -10.14 -27.35 7.38
N LYS A 259 -8.90 -26.88 7.16
CA LYS A 259 -7.63 -27.55 7.46
C LYS A 259 -7.42 -28.88 6.71
N ALA A 260 -8.26 -29.21 5.72
CA ALA A 260 -8.21 -30.47 5.00
C ALA A 260 -7.15 -30.49 3.88
N TYR A 261 -6.91 -29.32 3.25
CA TYR A 261 -6.04 -29.22 2.07
C TYR A 261 -5.04 -28.07 2.20
N ILE A 262 -3.91 -28.26 1.53
CA ILE A 262 -2.94 -27.20 1.24
C ILE A 262 -2.97 -26.97 -0.26
N PHE A 263 -3.11 -25.72 -0.67
CA PHE A 263 -3.04 -25.27 -2.05
C PHE A 263 -1.67 -24.68 -2.34
N LEU A 264 -1.13 -24.99 -3.51
CA LEU A 264 -0.05 -24.28 -4.17
C LEU A 264 -0.70 -23.52 -5.32
N ILE A 265 -0.58 -22.22 -5.31
CA ILE A 265 -1.13 -21.32 -6.29
C ILE A 265 0.02 -20.77 -7.12
N SER A 266 -0.04 -20.94 -8.43
CA SER A 266 0.85 -20.30 -9.39
C SER A 266 0.02 -19.29 -10.17
N GLU A 267 0.32 -17.99 -10.04
CA GLU A 267 -0.51 -16.93 -10.60
C GLU A 267 0.31 -15.83 -11.28
N SER A 268 -0.25 -15.31 -12.36
CA SER A 268 0.15 -14.06 -13.00
C SER A 268 -0.96 -13.02 -12.79
N HIS A 269 -0.84 -11.82 -13.35
CA HIS A 269 -1.89 -10.80 -13.25
C HIS A 269 -3.23 -11.20 -13.89
N THR A 270 -3.26 -12.22 -14.75
CA THR A 270 -4.46 -12.60 -15.50
C THR A 270 -4.75 -14.10 -15.51
N THR A 271 -3.88 -14.92 -14.96
CA THR A 271 -3.97 -16.38 -15.12
C THR A 271 -3.53 -17.11 -13.85
N THR A 272 -4.28 -18.14 -13.44
CA THR A 272 -3.90 -18.97 -12.28
C THR A 272 -3.84 -20.47 -12.64
N GLU A 273 -2.99 -21.21 -11.90
CA GLU A 273 -3.01 -22.67 -11.82
C GLU A 273 -2.88 -23.07 -10.35
N VAL A 274 -3.77 -23.92 -9.88
CA VAL A 274 -3.74 -24.39 -8.49
C VAL A 274 -3.46 -25.89 -8.43
N ARG A 275 -2.54 -26.27 -7.54
CA ARG A 275 -2.28 -27.64 -7.14
C ARG A 275 -2.69 -27.83 -5.69
N TYR A 276 -3.01 -29.06 -5.29
CA TYR A 276 -3.44 -29.36 -3.94
C TYR A 276 -2.92 -30.70 -3.44
N ILE A 277 -2.75 -30.78 -2.11
CA ILE A 277 -2.54 -32.04 -1.37
C ILE A 277 -3.43 -32.06 -0.14
N SER A 278 -3.67 -33.26 0.43
CA SER A 278 -4.24 -33.37 1.78
C SER A 278 -3.24 -32.81 2.81
N ALA A 279 -3.71 -31.96 3.71
CA ALA A 279 -2.88 -31.42 4.81
C ALA A 279 -2.46 -32.51 5.80
N ASP A 280 -3.15 -33.68 5.82
CA ASP A 280 -2.79 -34.84 6.63
C ASP A 280 -1.74 -35.74 5.97
N GLN A 281 -1.46 -35.55 4.68
CA GLN A 281 -0.54 -36.35 3.90
C GLN A 281 0.51 -35.49 3.18
N PRO A 282 1.37 -34.79 3.93
CA PRO A 282 2.30 -33.81 3.36
C PRO A 282 3.37 -34.41 2.44
N MET A 283 3.55 -35.72 2.45
CA MET A 283 4.51 -36.45 1.61
C MET A 283 3.90 -36.93 0.28
N SER A 284 2.61 -36.69 0.05
CA SER A 284 1.93 -37.09 -1.20
C SER A 284 2.30 -36.20 -2.37
N ASP A 285 2.05 -36.71 -3.57
CA ASP A 285 2.19 -35.93 -4.81
C ASP A 285 1.13 -34.85 -4.91
N TRP A 286 1.55 -33.68 -5.36
CA TRP A 286 0.66 -32.54 -5.64
C TRP A 286 -0.13 -32.77 -6.91
N LYS A 287 -1.44 -32.57 -6.84
CA LYS A 287 -2.40 -32.75 -7.94
C LYS A 287 -2.79 -31.41 -8.53
N VAL A 288 -2.74 -31.26 -9.85
CA VAL A 288 -3.30 -30.10 -10.55
C VAL A 288 -4.80 -30.13 -10.43
N MET A 289 -5.41 -29.03 -10.00
CA MET A 289 -6.88 -28.91 -9.91
C MET A 289 -7.49 -28.74 -11.30
N GLU A 290 -7.07 -27.70 -12.01
CA GLU A 290 -7.36 -27.46 -13.42
C GLU A 290 -6.10 -26.85 -14.07
N PRO A 291 -5.64 -27.30 -15.25
CA PRO A 291 -4.52 -26.69 -15.95
C PRO A 291 -4.82 -25.23 -16.29
N ARG A 292 -3.78 -24.38 -16.18
CA ARG A 292 -3.90 -22.97 -16.53
C ARG A 292 -4.36 -22.75 -17.97
N LYS A 293 -5.19 -21.74 -18.14
CA LYS A 293 -5.62 -21.22 -19.43
C LYS A 293 -5.40 -19.72 -19.41
N GLN A 294 -4.72 -19.20 -20.44
CA GLN A 294 -4.42 -17.75 -20.50
C GLN A 294 -5.70 -16.92 -20.29
N ASP A 295 -5.60 -15.89 -19.45
CA ASP A 295 -6.67 -14.97 -19.05
C ASP A 295 -7.83 -15.60 -18.27
N VAL A 296 -7.60 -16.78 -17.69
CA VAL A 296 -8.53 -17.41 -16.75
C VAL A 296 -7.90 -17.48 -15.37
N GLU A 297 -8.54 -16.78 -14.46
CA GLU A 297 -8.22 -16.77 -13.04
C GLU A 297 -9.21 -17.65 -12.29
N TYR A 298 -8.71 -18.53 -11.40
CA TYR A 298 -9.58 -19.33 -10.53
C TYR A 298 -8.96 -19.54 -9.15
N TYR A 299 -9.79 -19.44 -8.12
CA TYR A 299 -9.38 -19.49 -6.72
C TYR A 299 -10.29 -20.46 -5.96
N PRO A 300 -9.76 -21.62 -5.53
CA PRO A 300 -10.57 -22.62 -4.83
C PRO A 300 -10.60 -22.37 -3.32
N ASP A 301 -11.68 -22.84 -2.68
CA ASP A 301 -11.75 -23.13 -1.26
C ASP A 301 -12.42 -24.50 -1.06
N HIS A 302 -12.46 -25.02 0.17
CA HIS A 302 -12.93 -26.37 0.46
C HIS A 302 -14.05 -26.40 1.50
N ASN A 303 -15.12 -27.15 1.16
CA ASN A 303 -16.17 -27.48 2.11
C ASN A 303 -16.72 -28.91 1.87
N GLY A 304 -16.71 -29.73 2.89
CA GLY A 304 -17.22 -31.10 2.84
C GLY A 304 -16.42 -31.98 1.89
N ASP A 305 -17.09 -32.49 0.84
CA ASP A 305 -16.50 -33.32 -0.20
C ASP A 305 -16.26 -32.57 -1.53
N SER A 306 -16.34 -31.26 -1.51
CA SER A 306 -16.27 -30.39 -2.68
C SER A 306 -15.26 -29.27 -2.54
N PHE A 307 -14.62 -28.93 -3.66
CA PHE A 307 -14.00 -27.62 -3.85
C PHE A 307 -15.01 -26.65 -4.42
N TYR A 308 -15.01 -25.45 -3.89
CA TYR A 308 -15.76 -24.30 -4.40
C TYR A 308 -14.75 -23.35 -5.05
N ILE A 309 -15.02 -22.95 -6.26
CA ILE A 309 -14.03 -22.28 -7.12
C ILE A 309 -14.64 -20.99 -7.65
N ARG A 310 -14.07 -19.87 -7.23
CA ARG A 310 -14.33 -18.56 -7.84
C ARG A 310 -13.54 -18.48 -9.14
N VAL A 311 -14.20 -18.22 -10.27
CA VAL A 311 -13.57 -18.28 -11.60
C VAL A 311 -14.17 -17.25 -12.56
N ASN A 312 -13.33 -16.69 -13.46
CA ASN A 312 -13.74 -15.70 -14.47
C ASN A 312 -13.91 -16.26 -15.90
N ASP A 313 -14.10 -17.57 -16.05
CA ASP A 313 -14.14 -18.27 -17.34
C ASP A 313 -15.33 -17.93 -18.24
N THR A 314 -16.43 -17.40 -17.69
CA THR A 314 -17.65 -17.02 -18.42
C THR A 314 -17.95 -15.52 -18.39
N GLY A 315 -17.18 -14.75 -17.63
CA GLY A 315 -17.34 -13.31 -17.51
C GLY A 315 -16.38 -12.72 -16.50
N ARG A 316 -16.03 -11.44 -16.70
CA ARG A 316 -14.95 -10.76 -15.99
C ARG A 316 -15.14 -10.66 -14.48
N ASN A 317 -16.39 -10.53 -14.01
CA ASN A 317 -16.71 -10.29 -12.60
C ASN A 317 -16.84 -11.58 -11.79
N PHE A 318 -16.29 -12.67 -12.27
CA PHE A 318 -16.27 -13.99 -11.64
C PHE A 318 -17.65 -14.60 -11.37
N ARG A 319 -17.68 -15.91 -11.32
CA ARG A 319 -18.77 -16.76 -10.82
C ARG A 319 -18.24 -17.73 -9.78
N LEU A 320 -19.10 -18.34 -9.02
CA LEU A 320 -18.77 -19.42 -8.09
C LEU A 320 -19.29 -20.75 -8.64
N VAL A 321 -18.41 -21.70 -8.76
CA VAL A 321 -18.76 -23.10 -9.11
C VAL A 321 -18.31 -24.05 -8.01
N LYS A 322 -18.81 -25.28 -8.00
CA LYS A 322 -18.32 -26.37 -7.15
C LYS A 322 -18.02 -27.62 -7.96
N ALA A 323 -17.06 -28.39 -7.49
CA ALA A 323 -16.70 -29.68 -8.05
C ALA A 323 -16.31 -30.67 -6.93
N PRO A 324 -16.52 -31.98 -7.13
CA PRO A 324 -16.13 -32.98 -6.14
C PRO A 324 -14.60 -33.04 -6.02
N VAL A 325 -14.09 -33.17 -4.78
CA VAL A 325 -12.63 -33.24 -4.50
C VAL A 325 -11.96 -34.38 -5.30
N ARG A 326 -12.63 -35.48 -5.52
CA ARG A 326 -12.10 -36.65 -6.25
C ARG A 326 -11.76 -36.35 -7.71
N ASP A 327 -12.48 -35.42 -8.35
CA ASP A 327 -12.25 -34.95 -9.72
C ASP A 327 -12.72 -33.51 -9.88
N PRO A 328 -11.85 -32.53 -9.52
CA PRO A 328 -12.20 -31.12 -9.50
C PRO A 328 -12.11 -30.41 -10.86
N ARG A 329 -11.91 -31.16 -11.94
CA ARG A 329 -11.79 -30.64 -13.30
C ARG A 329 -13.01 -29.87 -13.77
N SER A 330 -12.80 -28.92 -14.64
CA SER A 330 -13.81 -27.98 -15.15
C SER A 330 -15.02 -28.66 -15.79
N GLN A 331 -14.88 -29.85 -16.32
CA GLN A 331 -16.00 -30.68 -16.84
C GLN A 331 -17.04 -31.07 -15.77
N ASN A 332 -16.67 -31.03 -14.49
CA ASN A 332 -17.50 -31.36 -13.34
C ASN A 332 -18.01 -30.11 -12.59
N TRP A 333 -17.69 -28.91 -13.10
CA TRP A 333 -18.10 -27.68 -12.44
C TRP A 333 -19.61 -27.47 -12.50
N GLN A 334 -20.21 -27.30 -11.35
CA GLN A 334 -21.63 -26.96 -11.17
C GLN A 334 -21.71 -25.53 -10.66
N GLU A 335 -22.50 -24.70 -11.33
CA GLU A 335 -22.68 -23.28 -10.93
C GLU A 335 -23.40 -23.20 -9.59
N VAL A 336 -22.86 -22.36 -8.68
CA VAL A 336 -23.41 -22.03 -7.37
C VAL A 336 -23.89 -20.57 -7.34
N VAL A 337 -23.09 -19.67 -7.88
CA VAL A 337 -23.45 -18.26 -8.07
C VAL A 337 -23.05 -17.86 -9.49
N ALA A 338 -24.04 -17.45 -10.28
CA ALA A 338 -23.81 -16.98 -11.65
C ALA A 338 -23.01 -15.68 -11.67
N GLN A 339 -22.27 -15.45 -12.74
CA GLN A 339 -21.62 -14.16 -13.00
C GLN A 339 -22.69 -13.07 -13.17
N ARG A 340 -22.44 -11.89 -12.58
CA ARG A 340 -23.32 -10.72 -12.65
C ARG A 340 -22.57 -9.53 -13.23
N PRO A 341 -23.03 -8.90 -14.31
CA PRO A 341 -22.27 -7.84 -14.99
C PRO A 341 -21.93 -6.61 -14.11
N GLY A 342 -22.81 -6.26 -13.18
CA GLY A 342 -22.65 -5.09 -12.31
C GLY A 342 -22.07 -5.38 -10.92
N ILE A 343 -21.78 -6.65 -10.61
CA ILE A 343 -21.31 -7.07 -9.29
C ILE A 343 -20.09 -7.95 -9.45
N MET A 344 -18.95 -7.47 -8.95
CA MET A 344 -17.72 -8.24 -8.85
C MET A 344 -17.82 -9.22 -7.67
N LEU A 345 -17.48 -10.46 -7.86
CA LEU A 345 -17.26 -11.43 -6.79
C LEU A 345 -15.77 -11.38 -6.42
N ASP A 346 -15.43 -10.62 -5.37
CA ASP A 346 -14.04 -10.37 -4.97
C ASP A 346 -13.40 -11.57 -4.29
N ASP A 347 -14.12 -12.21 -3.35
CA ASP A 347 -13.61 -13.38 -2.63
C ASP A 347 -14.74 -14.20 -1.99
N ILE A 348 -14.39 -15.35 -1.42
CA ILE A 348 -15.29 -16.26 -0.70
C ILE A 348 -14.58 -16.88 0.50
N THR A 349 -15.30 -17.06 1.60
CA THR A 349 -14.84 -17.82 2.78
C THR A 349 -15.87 -18.89 3.15
N PHE A 350 -15.44 -20.16 3.29
CA PHE A 350 -16.30 -21.28 3.64
C PHE A 350 -16.16 -21.68 5.10
N PHE A 351 -17.27 -21.61 5.82
CA PHE A 351 -17.49 -22.25 7.12
C PHE A 351 -18.25 -23.57 6.91
N LYS A 352 -18.31 -24.44 7.90
CA LYS A 352 -18.93 -25.76 7.79
C LYS A 352 -20.35 -25.75 7.23
N ASN A 353 -21.18 -24.81 7.70
CA ASN A 353 -22.59 -24.70 7.32
C ASN A 353 -22.93 -23.41 6.56
N TYR A 354 -21.98 -22.54 6.34
CA TYR A 354 -22.18 -21.23 5.72
C TYR A 354 -21.06 -20.91 4.75
N TYR A 355 -21.33 -20.00 3.81
CA TYR A 355 -20.27 -19.30 3.12
C TYR A 355 -20.54 -17.80 3.06
N VAL A 356 -19.47 -17.04 3.05
CA VAL A 356 -19.46 -15.58 2.95
C VAL A 356 -18.93 -15.21 1.58
N ARG A 357 -19.62 -14.31 0.90
CA ARG A 357 -19.17 -13.69 -0.34
C ARG A 357 -18.79 -12.27 -0.04
N TYR A 358 -17.62 -11.88 -0.54
CA TYR A 358 -17.17 -10.51 -0.62
C TYR A 358 -17.43 -10.07 -2.05
N GLU A 359 -18.20 -9.00 -2.20
CA GLU A 359 -18.71 -8.53 -3.48
C GLU A 359 -18.46 -7.04 -3.60
N ARG A 360 -18.37 -6.52 -4.82
CA ARG A 360 -18.29 -5.09 -5.05
C ARG A 360 -19.38 -4.68 -6.02
N GLU A 361 -20.14 -3.66 -5.63
CA GLU A 361 -21.27 -3.14 -6.39
C GLU A 361 -21.32 -1.62 -6.30
N ASN A 362 -21.39 -0.93 -7.45
CA ASN A 362 -21.42 0.55 -7.53
C ASN A 362 -20.22 1.24 -6.81
N GLY A 363 -19.05 0.61 -6.85
CA GLY A 363 -17.83 1.13 -6.23
C GLY A 363 -17.69 0.84 -4.75
N LEU A 364 -18.61 0.13 -4.11
CA LEU A 364 -18.59 -0.16 -2.67
C LEU A 364 -18.50 -1.66 -2.38
N PRO A 365 -17.67 -2.07 -1.40
CA PRO A 365 -17.60 -3.46 -0.96
C PRO A 365 -18.89 -3.89 -0.25
N GLN A 366 -19.29 -5.14 -0.43
CA GLN A 366 -20.51 -5.74 0.13
C GLN A 366 -20.17 -7.10 0.74
N ILE A 367 -20.86 -7.48 1.80
CA ILE A 367 -20.76 -8.82 2.40
C ILE A 367 -22.12 -9.49 2.35
N SER A 368 -22.17 -10.71 1.80
CA SER A 368 -23.36 -11.56 1.77
C SER A 368 -23.06 -12.92 2.41
N VAL A 369 -23.87 -13.34 3.36
CA VAL A 369 -23.76 -14.62 4.07
C VAL A 369 -24.84 -15.56 3.57
N THR A 370 -24.46 -16.81 3.21
CA THR A 370 -25.38 -17.83 2.70
C THR A 370 -25.35 -19.09 3.57
N ASP A 371 -26.50 -19.58 3.98
CA ASP A 371 -26.67 -20.89 4.63
C ASP A 371 -26.60 -22.00 3.57
N LEU A 372 -25.68 -22.94 3.71
CA LEU A 372 -25.50 -24.07 2.79
C LEU A 372 -26.66 -25.08 2.84
N ASN A 373 -27.39 -25.15 3.96
CA ASN A 373 -28.50 -26.06 4.13
C ASN A 373 -29.84 -25.49 3.63
N GLY A 374 -30.03 -24.18 3.79
CA GLY A 374 -31.26 -23.48 3.42
C GLY A 374 -31.21 -22.70 2.10
N GLY A 375 -30.02 -22.47 1.55
CA GLY A 375 -29.80 -21.73 0.31
C GLY A 375 -30.17 -20.25 0.39
N GLN A 376 -30.54 -19.71 1.57
CA GLN A 376 -30.88 -18.32 1.76
C GLN A 376 -29.62 -17.49 1.95
N SER A 377 -29.51 -16.40 1.16
CA SER A 377 -28.42 -15.43 1.27
C SER A 377 -28.93 -14.13 1.89
N LYS A 378 -28.18 -13.57 2.82
CA LYS A 378 -28.47 -12.29 3.49
C LYS A 378 -27.29 -11.35 3.32
N ARG A 379 -27.55 -10.13 2.82
CA ARG A 379 -26.57 -9.06 2.75
C ARG A 379 -26.50 -8.34 4.10
N ILE A 380 -25.31 -7.96 4.51
CA ILE A 380 -25.07 -7.09 5.66
C ILE A 380 -25.19 -5.64 5.16
N GLU A 381 -26.04 -4.84 5.80
CA GLU A 381 -26.24 -3.44 5.44
C GLU A 381 -25.28 -2.53 6.22
N PHE A 382 -24.72 -1.51 5.55
CA PHE A 382 -23.80 -0.55 6.14
C PHE A 382 -24.38 0.87 6.07
N PRO A 383 -24.16 1.72 7.10
CA PRO A 383 -24.93 2.96 7.28
C PRO A 383 -24.40 4.18 6.51
N GLU A 384 -23.16 4.16 6.00
CA GLU A 384 -22.52 5.34 5.41
C GLU A 384 -22.49 5.25 3.87
N PRO A 385 -22.45 6.39 3.16
CA PRO A 385 -22.52 6.41 1.70
C PRO A 385 -21.19 6.00 1.02
N ALA A 386 -20.07 6.08 1.75
CA ALA A 386 -18.77 5.59 1.34
C ALA A 386 -18.08 4.98 2.57
N TYR A 387 -17.63 3.76 2.43
CA TYR A 387 -17.06 2.96 3.52
C TYR A 387 -16.17 1.86 2.93
N ASP A 388 -15.41 1.23 3.82
CA ASP A 388 -14.73 -0.02 3.53
C ASP A 388 -15.18 -1.11 4.51
N VAL A 389 -15.22 -2.36 4.01
CA VAL A 389 -15.55 -3.54 4.80
C VAL A 389 -14.85 -4.76 4.23
N PHE A 390 -14.21 -5.52 5.11
CA PHE A 390 -13.51 -6.75 4.72
C PHE A 390 -13.51 -7.77 5.84
N GLU A 391 -13.11 -8.99 5.52
CA GLU A 391 -12.98 -10.06 6.48
C GLU A 391 -11.99 -9.67 7.59
N TYR A 392 -12.39 -9.91 8.85
CA TYR A 392 -11.47 -9.92 9.97
C TYR A 392 -10.96 -11.35 10.21
N ILE A 393 -10.16 -11.58 11.23
CA ILE A 393 -9.58 -12.91 11.49
C ILE A 393 -10.66 -13.93 11.88
N ASN A 394 -10.87 -14.95 11.03
CA ASN A 394 -11.77 -16.08 11.21
C ASN A 394 -10.94 -17.37 11.13
N ALA A 395 -10.52 -17.94 12.28
CA ALA A 395 -9.62 -19.10 12.32
C ALA A 395 -10.34 -20.44 12.56
N GLU A 396 -11.63 -20.42 12.88
CA GLU A 396 -12.44 -21.61 13.18
C GLU A 396 -13.41 -21.91 12.04
N TYR A 397 -13.32 -23.13 11.50
CA TYR A 397 -14.20 -23.59 10.42
C TYR A 397 -15.60 -23.98 10.91
N ASP A 398 -15.68 -24.70 12.04
CA ASP A 398 -16.94 -25.18 12.63
C ASP A 398 -17.51 -24.13 13.59
N THR A 399 -18.04 -23.06 13.02
CA THR A 399 -18.66 -21.96 13.76
C THR A 399 -19.82 -21.35 12.98
N ALA A 400 -20.76 -20.73 13.69
CA ALA A 400 -21.80 -19.87 13.13
C ALA A 400 -21.49 -18.39 13.34
N LYS A 401 -20.27 -18.06 13.76
CA LYS A 401 -19.81 -16.69 13.98
C LYS A 401 -18.82 -16.29 12.89
N PHE A 402 -19.08 -15.14 12.28
CA PHE A 402 -18.24 -14.54 11.26
C PHE A 402 -17.81 -13.16 11.72
N ARG A 403 -16.54 -12.82 11.59
CA ARG A 403 -16.03 -11.50 11.97
C ARG A 403 -15.62 -10.71 10.74
N TYR A 404 -16.00 -9.45 10.74
CA TYR A 404 -15.63 -8.49 9.72
C TYR A 404 -15.18 -7.17 10.35
N LEU A 405 -14.36 -6.43 9.64
CA LEU A 405 -13.98 -5.06 9.96
C LEU A 405 -14.78 -4.12 9.07
N TYR A 406 -15.36 -3.09 9.68
CA TYR A 406 -16.03 -1.97 9.02
C TYR A 406 -15.35 -0.67 9.40
N GLN A 407 -15.16 0.21 8.44
CA GLN A 407 -14.64 1.55 8.63
C GLN A 407 -15.14 2.51 7.55
N SER A 408 -14.94 3.80 7.76
CA SER A 408 -15.08 4.85 6.73
C SER A 408 -14.10 5.98 7.03
N ALA A 409 -14.00 6.99 6.19
CA ALA A 409 -13.15 8.15 6.50
C ALA A 409 -13.46 8.79 7.88
N ILE A 410 -14.66 8.59 8.44
CA ILE A 410 -15.09 9.18 9.72
C ILE A 410 -15.51 8.15 10.77
N THR A 411 -15.55 6.88 10.44
CA THR A 411 -15.83 5.82 11.41
C THR A 411 -14.56 5.00 11.61
N PRO A 412 -13.97 5.02 12.82
CA PRO A 412 -12.78 4.24 13.13
C PRO A 412 -12.99 2.75 12.91
N GLU A 413 -11.89 2.03 12.62
CA GLU A 413 -11.88 0.57 12.51
C GLU A 413 -12.77 -0.07 13.58
N SER A 414 -13.80 -0.78 13.15
CA SER A 414 -14.83 -1.36 14.00
C SER A 414 -14.97 -2.84 13.69
N ILE A 415 -14.62 -3.68 14.64
CA ILE A 415 -14.67 -5.13 14.49
C ILE A 415 -16.01 -5.63 14.98
N PHE A 416 -16.74 -6.28 14.08
CA PHE A 416 -18.03 -6.89 14.37
C PHE A 416 -17.96 -8.40 14.33
N GLU A 417 -18.78 -9.04 15.16
CA GLU A 417 -19.10 -10.48 15.06
C GLU A 417 -20.54 -10.63 14.59
N TYR A 418 -20.70 -11.28 13.45
CA TYR A 418 -22.00 -11.58 12.84
C TYR A 418 -22.41 -13.00 13.17
N ASP A 419 -23.59 -13.17 13.74
CA ASP A 419 -24.23 -14.47 13.93
C ASP A 419 -24.92 -14.88 12.60
N MET A 420 -24.32 -15.83 11.90
CA MET A 420 -24.76 -16.28 10.57
C MET A 420 -26.13 -16.98 10.63
N GLY A 421 -26.50 -17.58 11.76
CA GLY A 421 -27.81 -18.20 11.96
C GLY A 421 -28.91 -17.18 12.19
N ASN A 422 -28.68 -16.20 13.06
CA ASN A 422 -29.67 -15.19 13.46
C ASN A 422 -29.63 -13.93 12.59
N ALA A 423 -28.60 -13.75 11.77
CA ALA A 423 -28.33 -12.55 10.95
C ALA A 423 -28.26 -11.27 11.78
N THR A 424 -27.46 -11.27 12.84
CA THR A 424 -27.26 -10.13 13.73
C THR A 424 -25.79 -9.84 13.95
N SER A 425 -25.41 -8.55 13.91
CA SER A 425 -24.05 -8.08 14.19
C SER A 425 -23.94 -7.53 15.62
N VAL A 426 -22.84 -7.85 16.27
CA VAL A 426 -22.44 -7.28 17.57
C VAL A 426 -21.08 -6.62 17.41
N LEU A 427 -20.97 -5.34 17.80
CA LEU A 427 -19.70 -4.63 17.85
C LEU A 427 -18.82 -5.22 18.97
N LEU A 428 -17.68 -5.77 18.62
CA LEU A 428 -16.72 -6.28 19.59
C LEU A 428 -15.75 -5.20 20.06
N LYS A 429 -15.28 -4.38 19.13
CA LYS A 429 -14.36 -3.27 19.40
C LYS A 429 -14.46 -2.22 18.31
N GLN A 430 -14.43 -0.96 18.71
CA GLN A 430 -14.10 0.14 17.83
C GLN A 430 -12.78 0.74 18.31
N LYS A 431 -11.87 1.02 17.38
CA LYS A 431 -10.59 1.65 17.66
C LYS A 431 -10.83 3.02 18.31
N GLU A 432 -10.29 3.21 19.50
CA GLU A 432 -10.35 4.49 20.18
C GLU A 432 -9.44 5.51 19.51
N VAL A 433 -9.96 6.71 19.31
CA VAL A 433 -9.21 7.86 18.83
C VAL A 433 -9.19 8.91 19.96
N PRO A 434 -8.14 8.93 20.80
CA PRO A 434 -7.99 9.94 21.85
C PRO A 434 -7.92 11.38 21.27
N GLY A 435 -7.81 12.36 22.12
CA GLY A 435 -7.61 13.75 21.67
C GLY A 435 -8.89 14.48 21.25
N GLY A 436 -10.08 13.94 21.58
CA GLY A 436 -11.35 14.65 21.37
C GLY A 436 -11.92 14.47 19.95
N TYR A 437 -11.58 13.37 19.27
CA TYR A 437 -12.22 13.04 18.01
C TYR A 437 -13.73 12.91 18.15
N ASP A 438 -14.48 13.59 17.29
CA ASP A 438 -15.95 13.54 17.22
C ASP A 438 -16.38 13.41 15.74
N ARG A 439 -16.81 12.21 15.35
CA ARG A 439 -17.22 11.90 13.97
C ARG A 439 -18.39 12.79 13.50
N THR A 440 -19.20 13.32 14.43
CA THR A 440 -20.35 14.14 14.06
C THR A 440 -19.97 15.49 13.46
N ARG A 441 -18.72 15.91 13.60
CA ARG A 441 -18.17 17.15 13.02
C ARG A 441 -17.90 17.03 11.52
N TYR A 442 -17.85 15.82 10.96
CA TYR A 442 -17.42 15.55 9.60
C TYR A 442 -18.55 15.02 8.74
N GLN A 443 -18.40 15.14 7.45
CA GLN A 443 -19.30 14.63 6.42
C GLN A 443 -18.50 13.83 5.40
N VAL A 444 -19.06 12.68 4.98
CA VAL A 444 -18.57 11.84 3.87
C VAL A 444 -19.58 11.91 2.75
N GLU A 445 -19.10 12.03 1.53
CA GLU A 445 -19.91 12.04 0.31
C GLU A 445 -19.30 11.08 -0.71
N GLN A 446 -20.16 10.44 -1.52
CA GLN A 446 -19.77 9.80 -2.76
C GLN A 446 -20.36 10.58 -3.92
N ILE A 447 -19.50 11.12 -4.77
CA ILE A 447 -19.87 11.94 -5.92
C ILE A 447 -19.22 11.38 -7.20
N TYR A 448 -19.57 11.93 -8.36
CA TYR A 448 -19.11 11.37 -9.63
C TYR A 448 -18.63 12.47 -10.60
N ALA A 449 -17.38 12.39 -11.02
CA ALA A 449 -16.90 13.12 -12.20
C ALA A 449 -17.35 12.41 -13.49
N THR A 450 -17.23 13.08 -14.61
CA THR A 450 -17.49 12.49 -15.94
C THR A 450 -16.24 12.63 -16.79
N ALA A 451 -15.65 11.50 -17.19
CA ALA A 451 -14.54 11.47 -18.11
C ALA A 451 -14.96 11.93 -19.53
N ALA A 452 -13.99 12.26 -20.37
CA ALA A 452 -14.24 12.75 -21.73
C ALA A 452 -15.00 11.74 -22.62
N ASP A 453 -14.88 10.44 -22.33
CA ASP A 453 -15.59 9.35 -23.00
C ASP A 453 -16.98 9.06 -22.39
N GLY A 454 -17.42 9.87 -21.41
CA GLY A 454 -18.73 9.77 -20.77
C GLY A 454 -18.78 8.82 -19.56
N VAL A 455 -17.69 8.15 -19.22
CA VAL A 455 -17.62 7.25 -18.06
C VAL A 455 -17.73 8.05 -16.76
N LYS A 456 -18.52 7.53 -15.82
CA LYS A 456 -18.69 8.11 -14.49
C LYS A 456 -17.61 7.59 -13.54
N ILE A 457 -16.79 8.50 -13.02
CA ILE A 457 -15.68 8.20 -12.11
C ILE A 457 -16.13 8.50 -10.69
N PRO A 458 -16.21 7.51 -9.78
CA PRO A 458 -16.56 7.77 -8.39
C PRO A 458 -15.46 8.57 -7.69
N ILE A 459 -15.86 9.45 -6.77
CA ILE A 459 -14.97 10.20 -5.89
C ILE A 459 -15.56 10.13 -4.47
N SER A 460 -14.78 9.67 -3.52
CA SER A 460 -15.11 9.76 -2.11
C SER A 460 -14.54 11.05 -1.54
N VAL A 461 -15.35 11.80 -0.77
CA VAL A 461 -14.96 13.11 -0.22
C VAL A 461 -15.23 13.16 1.27
N VAL A 462 -14.29 13.71 2.04
CA VAL A 462 -14.48 14.00 3.47
C VAL A 462 -14.12 15.45 3.77
N HIS A 463 -14.95 16.11 4.58
CA HIS A 463 -14.76 17.49 5.00
C HIS A 463 -15.50 17.79 6.31
N LEU A 464 -15.22 18.95 6.92
CA LEU A 464 -15.98 19.44 8.06
C LEU A 464 -17.45 19.70 7.66
N LYS A 465 -18.40 19.32 8.53
CA LYS A 465 -19.81 19.73 8.37
C LYS A 465 -19.92 21.24 8.35
N GLY A 466 -20.68 21.77 7.38
CA GLY A 466 -20.82 23.20 7.20
C GLY A 466 -19.58 23.88 6.59
N ALA A 467 -18.62 23.11 6.07
CA ALA A 467 -17.52 23.66 5.27
C ALA A 467 -18.06 24.52 4.13
N ARG A 468 -17.40 25.66 3.91
CA ARG A 468 -17.79 26.57 2.84
C ARG A 468 -17.19 26.08 1.51
N LEU A 469 -18.02 25.40 0.71
CA LEU A 469 -17.63 24.88 -0.60
C LEU A 469 -17.88 25.98 -1.66
N ASP A 470 -17.03 27.02 -1.66
CA ASP A 470 -17.17 28.22 -2.52
C ASP A 470 -16.03 28.35 -3.57
N GLY A 471 -15.27 27.29 -3.77
CA GLY A 471 -14.15 27.23 -4.73
C GLY A 471 -12.89 27.95 -4.27
N LYS A 472 -12.77 28.35 -2.99
CA LYS A 472 -11.61 29.09 -2.46
C LYS A 472 -10.83 28.29 -1.42
N GLY A 473 -11.41 27.21 -0.90
CA GLY A 473 -10.82 26.34 0.13
C GLY A 473 -9.62 25.54 -0.36
N PRO A 474 -8.83 24.98 0.58
CA PRO A 474 -7.79 24.02 0.26
C PRO A 474 -8.41 22.67 -0.08
N LEU A 475 -7.82 21.98 -1.07
CA LEU A 475 -8.27 20.69 -1.56
C LEU A 475 -7.10 19.73 -1.65
N TYR A 476 -7.29 18.52 -1.14
CA TYR A 476 -6.37 17.40 -1.25
C TYR A 476 -7.04 16.30 -2.07
N LEU A 477 -6.31 15.74 -3.05
CA LEU A 477 -6.80 14.65 -3.90
C LEU A 477 -5.76 13.55 -3.99
N TYR A 478 -6.16 12.34 -3.59
CA TYR A 478 -5.38 11.11 -3.70
C TYR A 478 -5.85 10.25 -4.86
N GLY A 479 -4.94 9.48 -5.47
CA GLY A 479 -5.28 8.45 -6.44
C GLY A 479 -4.18 7.43 -6.67
N TYR A 480 -4.59 6.22 -7.10
CA TYR A 480 -3.69 5.11 -7.40
C TYR A 480 -3.88 4.55 -8.82
N GLY A 481 -4.96 3.83 -9.07
CA GLY A 481 -5.45 3.43 -10.40
C GLY A 481 -4.60 2.38 -11.12
N SER A 482 -4.19 1.30 -10.44
CA SER A 482 -3.40 0.21 -11.04
C SER A 482 -3.68 -1.12 -10.36
N TYR A 483 -3.34 -2.22 -11.04
CA TYR A 483 -3.41 -3.61 -10.57
C TYR A 483 -4.81 -4.11 -10.18
N GLY A 484 -5.86 -3.39 -10.51
CA GLY A 484 -7.19 -3.70 -10.02
C GLY A 484 -7.35 -3.49 -8.51
N ILE A 485 -6.43 -2.74 -7.88
CA ILE A 485 -6.51 -2.41 -6.45
C ILE A 485 -7.50 -1.28 -6.25
N SER A 486 -8.50 -1.51 -5.39
CA SER A 486 -9.44 -0.47 -5.00
C SER A 486 -8.81 0.47 -3.97
N SER A 487 -8.94 1.78 -4.20
CA SER A 487 -8.57 2.82 -3.24
C SER A 487 -9.78 3.10 -2.35
N ASP A 488 -10.07 2.20 -1.41
CA ASP A 488 -11.20 2.34 -0.50
C ASP A 488 -10.96 3.46 0.53
N LEU A 489 -12.02 3.92 1.18
CA LEU A 489 -11.97 5.07 2.07
C LEU A 489 -11.74 4.62 3.52
N ASP A 490 -10.49 4.33 3.84
CA ASP A 490 -10.06 3.90 5.18
C ASP A 490 -10.14 5.03 6.21
N PHE A 491 -10.24 4.63 7.47
CA PHE A 491 -10.11 5.55 8.59
C PHE A 491 -8.63 5.88 8.84
N ASP A 492 -8.23 7.08 8.47
CA ASP A 492 -6.90 7.61 8.80
C ASP A 492 -7.00 8.75 9.80
N SER A 493 -6.56 8.51 11.05
CA SER A 493 -6.57 9.54 12.09
C SER A 493 -5.63 10.72 11.78
N ASP A 494 -4.59 10.51 10.97
CA ASP A 494 -3.63 11.53 10.59
C ASP A 494 -4.27 12.56 9.64
N LEU A 495 -5.19 12.10 8.77
CA LEU A 495 -5.93 12.93 7.81
C LEU A 495 -6.68 14.08 8.49
N PHE A 496 -7.12 13.89 9.74
CA PHE A 496 -7.80 14.94 10.50
C PHE A 496 -6.89 16.13 10.84
N SER A 497 -5.58 15.98 10.77
CA SER A 497 -4.66 17.12 10.82
C SER A 497 -4.82 18.06 9.61
N MET A 498 -5.31 17.56 8.48
CA MET A 498 -5.69 18.39 7.32
C MET A 498 -7.16 18.85 7.43
N VAL A 499 -8.08 17.91 7.64
CA VAL A 499 -9.54 18.21 7.61
C VAL A 499 -9.93 19.20 8.68
N ASP A 500 -9.37 19.12 9.90
CA ASP A 500 -9.63 20.09 10.99
C ASP A 500 -9.12 21.50 10.66
N ARG A 501 -8.21 21.63 9.70
CA ARG A 501 -7.73 22.91 9.15
C ARG A 501 -8.55 23.40 7.95
N GLY A 502 -9.69 22.74 7.68
CA GLY A 502 -10.61 23.11 6.61
C GLY A 502 -10.22 22.59 5.22
N VAL A 503 -9.31 21.63 5.13
CA VAL A 503 -9.01 20.94 3.88
C VAL A 503 -10.17 20.02 3.55
N VAL A 504 -10.65 20.07 2.31
CA VAL A 504 -11.49 19.04 1.73
C VAL A 504 -10.56 17.94 1.22
N ALA A 505 -10.73 16.72 1.70
CA ALA A 505 -9.95 15.59 1.25
C ALA A 505 -10.79 14.66 0.37
N ALA A 506 -10.21 14.21 -0.75
CA ALA A 506 -10.88 13.37 -1.72
C ALA A 506 -10.00 12.22 -2.20
N VAL A 507 -10.64 11.10 -2.53
CA VAL A 507 -10.02 9.94 -3.19
C VAL A 507 -10.71 9.72 -4.53
N ALA A 508 -9.94 9.69 -5.61
CA ALA A 508 -10.44 9.43 -6.96
C ALA A 508 -10.36 7.94 -7.29
N HIS A 509 -11.50 7.30 -7.51
CA HIS A 509 -11.61 5.88 -7.84
C HIS A 509 -11.52 5.68 -9.35
N ILE A 510 -10.32 5.85 -9.90
CA ILE A 510 -10.03 5.95 -11.34
C ILE A 510 -9.84 4.58 -11.98
N ARG A 511 -10.07 4.49 -13.31
CA ARG A 511 -9.80 3.26 -14.07
C ARG A 511 -8.36 2.79 -13.91
N GLY A 512 -8.18 1.48 -13.86
CA GLY A 512 -6.95 0.79 -13.48
C GLY A 512 -7.01 0.24 -12.05
N GLY A 513 -7.88 0.82 -11.19
CA GLY A 513 -8.31 0.24 -9.92
C GLY A 513 -9.36 -0.86 -10.10
N GLY A 514 -9.90 -1.37 -8.99
CA GLY A 514 -10.89 -2.46 -8.95
C GLY A 514 -12.30 -2.02 -8.56
N GLU A 515 -12.53 -0.75 -8.25
CA GLU A 515 -13.72 -0.27 -7.56
C GLU A 515 -15.03 -0.61 -8.31
N MET A 516 -15.01 -0.59 -9.65
CA MET A 516 -16.16 -0.93 -10.47
C MET A 516 -16.05 -2.33 -11.12
N GLY A 517 -15.18 -3.20 -10.55
CA GLY A 517 -14.96 -4.56 -11.01
C GLY A 517 -13.83 -4.73 -12.03
N LYS A 518 -13.66 -5.94 -12.56
CA LYS A 518 -12.52 -6.30 -13.42
C LYS A 518 -12.42 -5.47 -14.70
N ALA A 519 -13.55 -5.08 -15.29
CA ALA A 519 -13.55 -4.22 -16.48
C ALA A 519 -12.93 -2.84 -16.19
N TRP A 520 -13.08 -2.34 -14.95
CA TRP A 520 -12.49 -1.08 -14.51
C TRP A 520 -10.96 -1.13 -14.52
N HIS A 521 -10.40 -2.26 -14.10
CA HIS A 521 -8.97 -2.54 -14.21
C HIS A 521 -8.52 -2.63 -15.66
N ASP A 522 -9.21 -3.44 -16.46
CA ASP A 522 -8.83 -3.65 -17.87
C ASP A 522 -8.86 -2.36 -18.70
N ASP A 523 -9.80 -1.44 -18.40
CA ASP A 523 -9.92 -0.15 -19.06
C ASP A 523 -8.90 0.90 -18.55
N GLY A 524 -8.00 0.53 -17.64
CA GLY A 524 -6.94 1.39 -17.11
C GLY A 524 -5.56 0.73 -17.10
N ARG A 525 -5.35 -0.39 -17.82
CA ARG A 525 -4.05 -1.05 -17.95
C ARG A 525 -3.59 -1.20 -19.39
N MET A 526 -2.35 -1.59 -19.61
CA MET A 526 -1.76 -1.81 -20.94
C MET A 526 -2.08 -0.68 -21.92
N MET A 527 -2.69 -0.98 -23.06
CA MET A 527 -3.04 -0.02 -24.12
C MET A 527 -4.16 0.96 -23.72
N HIS A 528 -4.75 0.81 -22.53
CA HIS A 528 -5.76 1.69 -21.97
C HIS A 528 -5.26 2.54 -20.79
N LYS A 529 -3.98 2.41 -20.42
CA LYS A 529 -3.39 3.06 -19.23
C LYS A 529 -3.61 4.57 -19.15
N LYS A 530 -3.70 5.27 -20.27
CA LYS A 530 -3.96 6.72 -20.28
C LYS A 530 -5.31 7.12 -19.68
N ASN A 531 -6.29 6.20 -19.67
CA ASN A 531 -7.58 6.46 -19.02
C ASN A 531 -7.41 6.76 -17.53
N THR A 532 -6.48 6.07 -16.84
CA THR A 532 -6.14 6.36 -15.44
C THR A 532 -5.78 7.83 -15.23
N PHE A 533 -4.96 8.40 -16.11
CA PHE A 533 -4.47 9.78 -16.00
C PHE A 533 -5.55 10.79 -16.34
N THR A 534 -6.32 10.55 -17.39
CA THR A 534 -7.41 11.44 -17.81
C THR A 534 -8.56 11.43 -16.82
N ASP A 535 -8.86 10.29 -16.20
CA ASP A 535 -9.87 10.17 -15.16
C ASP A 535 -9.49 11.00 -13.92
N PHE A 536 -8.24 10.92 -13.48
CA PHE A 536 -7.76 11.70 -12.33
C PHE A 536 -7.82 13.21 -12.61
N ILE A 537 -7.44 13.64 -13.80
CA ILE A 537 -7.57 15.04 -14.24
C ILE A 537 -9.05 15.46 -14.23
N ALA A 538 -9.95 14.62 -14.75
CA ALA A 538 -11.38 14.90 -14.75
C ALA A 538 -11.95 15.02 -13.34
N CYS A 539 -11.49 14.19 -12.39
CA CYS A 539 -11.87 14.30 -10.97
C CYS A 539 -11.39 15.63 -10.37
N ALA A 540 -10.15 16.02 -10.61
CA ALA A 540 -9.59 17.28 -10.14
C ALA A 540 -10.35 18.49 -10.68
N GLU A 541 -10.61 18.52 -12.01
CA GLU A 541 -11.38 19.57 -12.67
C GLU A 541 -12.82 19.64 -12.15
N TYR A 542 -13.47 18.49 -11.95
CA TYR A 542 -14.81 18.41 -11.38
C TYR A 542 -14.87 18.99 -9.97
N LEU A 543 -13.96 18.58 -9.07
CA LEU A 543 -13.93 19.07 -7.70
C LEU A 543 -13.75 20.60 -7.63
N VAL A 544 -12.85 21.15 -8.47
CA VAL A 544 -12.64 22.60 -8.55
C VAL A 544 -13.89 23.29 -9.12
N ALA A 545 -14.48 22.77 -10.19
CA ALA A 545 -15.68 23.36 -10.82
C ALA A 545 -16.92 23.33 -9.93
N GLN A 546 -17.05 22.29 -9.08
CA GLN A 546 -18.15 22.18 -8.11
C GLN A 546 -17.90 22.96 -6.80
N GLY A 547 -16.75 23.63 -6.69
CA GLY A 547 -16.48 24.51 -5.55
C GLY A 547 -15.91 23.79 -4.32
N TYR A 548 -15.49 22.51 -4.41
CA TYR A 548 -14.89 21.80 -3.29
C TYR A 548 -13.54 22.41 -2.86
N GLY A 549 -12.84 23.07 -3.77
CA GLY A 549 -11.64 23.83 -3.47
C GLY A 549 -11.11 24.62 -4.64
N SER A 550 -10.04 25.38 -4.40
CA SER A 550 -9.36 26.19 -5.42
C SER A 550 -8.21 25.41 -6.06
N LYS A 551 -8.03 25.51 -7.40
CA LYS A 551 -6.84 24.97 -8.08
C LYS A 551 -5.54 25.55 -7.51
N ASP A 552 -5.55 26.81 -7.03
CA ASP A 552 -4.37 27.46 -6.45
C ASP A 552 -4.03 26.93 -5.05
N ARG A 553 -4.85 26.04 -4.51
CA ARG A 553 -4.70 25.35 -3.22
C ARG A 553 -4.98 23.84 -3.34
N LEU A 554 -5.05 23.31 -4.57
CA LEU A 554 -5.20 21.87 -4.84
C LEU A 554 -3.84 21.21 -4.78
N VAL A 555 -3.68 20.30 -3.83
CA VAL A 555 -2.52 19.40 -3.74
C VAL A 555 -2.94 17.99 -4.07
N ILE A 556 -2.03 17.24 -4.68
CA ILE A 556 -2.26 15.85 -5.10
C ILE A 556 -1.22 14.92 -4.51
N GLU A 557 -1.60 13.66 -4.31
CA GLU A 557 -0.72 12.64 -3.77
C GLU A 557 -0.94 11.30 -4.46
N GLY A 558 0.14 10.56 -4.67
CA GLY A 558 0.12 9.18 -5.13
C GLY A 558 1.50 8.53 -4.95
N GLU A 559 1.49 7.25 -4.62
CA GLU A 559 2.68 6.46 -4.32
C GLU A 559 2.84 5.27 -5.27
N SER A 560 4.07 4.83 -5.53
CA SER A 560 4.35 3.66 -6.37
C SER A 560 3.78 3.82 -7.79
N ALA A 561 2.86 2.97 -8.21
CA ALA A 561 2.07 3.17 -9.44
C ALA A 561 1.21 4.45 -9.38
N GLY A 562 0.74 4.87 -8.20
CA GLY A 562 0.18 6.20 -7.97
C GLY A 562 1.19 7.33 -8.17
N GLY A 563 2.48 7.06 -7.95
CA GLY A 563 3.57 7.97 -8.30
C GLY A 563 3.77 8.09 -9.82
N LEU A 564 3.57 7.02 -10.60
CA LEU A 564 3.44 7.08 -12.05
C LEU A 564 2.28 8.00 -12.46
N LEU A 565 1.10 7.81 -11.83
CA LEU A 565 -0.06 8.69 -12.03
C LEU A 565 0.34 10.15 -11.81
N MET A 566 0.98 10.46 -10.66
CA MET A 566 1.42 11.84 -10.36
C MET A 566 2.35 12.36 -11.45
N GLY A 567 3.40 11.62 -11.81
CA GLY A 567 4.34 12.04 -12.85
C GLY A 567 3.67 12.30 -14.21
N ALA A 568 2.70 11.46 -14.59
CA ALA A 568 1.98 11.60 -15.86
C ALA A 568 1.04 12.82 -15.86
N VAL A 569 0.25 13.03 -14.80
CA VAL A 569 -0.70 14.17 -14.75
C VAL A 569 0.03 15.51 -14.63
N LEU A 570 1.20 15.53 -13.95
CA LEU A 570 2.05 16.72 -13.87
C LEU A 570 2.68 17.07 -15.22
N ASN A 571 2.96 16.09 -16.08
CA ASN A 571 3.36 16.34 -17.46
C ASN A 571 2.20 16.82 -18.34
N LEU A 572 0.98 16.30 -18.13
CA LEU A 572 -0.19 16.63 -18.93
C LEU A 572 -0.82 17.99 -18.54
N ARG A 573 -1.00 18.25 -17.24
CA ARG A 573 -1.72 19.40 -16.72
C ARG A 573 -1.03 20.04 -15.52
N PRO A 574 0.23 20.52 -15.69
CA PRO A 574 0.96 21.16 -14.58
C PRO A 574 0.28 22.44 -14.04
N ASP A 575 -0.61 23.04 -14.84
CA ASP A 575 -1.36 24.25 -14.49
C ASP A 575 -2.52 24.03 -13.52
N LEU A 576 -2.93 22.78 -13.33
CA LEU A 576 -4.11 22.42 -12.53
C LEU A 576 -3.79 22.28 -11.05
N PHE A 577 -2.55 22.00 -10.70
CA PHE A 577 -2.14 21.62 -9.34
C PHE A 577 -1.22 22.66 -8.70
N LYS A 578 -1.43 22.92 -7.42
CA LYS A 578 -0.55 23.78 -6.60
C LYS A 578 0.71 23.05 -6.18
N ALA A 579 0.57 21.81 -5.75
CA ALA A 579 1.69 20.97 -5.35
C ALA A 579 1.36 19.48 -5.49
N ALA A 580 2.40 18.65 -5.51
CA ALA A 580 2.30 17.20 -5.49
C ALA A 580 3.26 16.55 -4.48
N LEU A 581 2.77 15.53 -3.80
CA LEU A 581 3.57 14.53 -3.11
C LEU A 581 3.66 13.30 -4.03
N VAL A 582 4.89 12.95 -4.38
CA VAL A 582 5.19 11.89 -5.36
C VAL A 582 6.00 10.83 -4.63
N GLY A 583 5.30 9.85 -4.04
CA GLY A 583 5.88 8.85 -3.16
C GLY A 583 6.44 7.65 -3.93
N VAL A 584 7.68 7.27 -3.66
CA VAL A 584 8.35 6.07 -4.21
C VAL A 584 7.96 5.74 -5.67
N PRO A 585 8.01 6.74 -6.59
CA PRO A 585 7.22 6.72 -7.82
C PRO A 585 7.84 5.87 -8.93
N PHE A 586 7.01 5.07 -9.60
CA PHE A 586 7.35 4.37 -10.83
C PHE A 586 7.33 5.34 -12.03
N VAL A 587 8.40 6.11 -12.19
CA VAL A 587 8.46 7.21 -13.18
C VAL A 587 9.41 6.98 -14.34
N ASP A 588 10.30 6.00 -14.27
CA ASP A 588 11.26 5.65 -15.33
C ASP A 588 10.81 4.41 -16.10
N VAL A 589 9.53 4.41 -16.51
CA VAL A 589 8.80 3.25 -17.04
C VAL A 589 9.57 2.54 -18.14
N MET A 590 10.13 3.29 -19.11
CA MET A 590 10.80 2.67 -20.25
C MET A 590 12.09 1.94 -19.87
N ASN A 591 12.96 2.54 -19.04
CA ASN A 591 14.21 1.88 -18.65
C ASN A 591 13.95 0.69 -17.70
N THR A 592 12.96 0.80 -16.82
CA THR A 592 12.62 -0.29 -15.88
C THR A 592 12.01 -1.47 -16.63
N MET A 593 11.00 -1.23 -17.47
CA MET A 593 10.34 -2.32 -18.20
C MET A 593 11.17 -2.94 -19.34
N LEU A 594 12.28 -2.31 -19.73
CA LEU A 594 13.26 -2.90 -20.65
C LEU A 594 14.30 -3.80 -19.96
N ASP A 595 14.38 -3.78 -18.62
CA ASP A 595 15.37 -4.50 -17.84
C ASP A 595 14.72 -5.63 -17.01
N GLU A 596 14.60 -6.81 -17.62
CA GLU A 596 14.01 -8.02 -17.02
C GLU A 596 14.77 -8.54 -15.78
N SER A 597 15.95 -8.00 -15.49
CA SER A 597 16.69 -8.36 -14.26
C SER A 597 16.19 -7.63 -13.02
N LEU A 598 15.32 -6.62 -13.18
CA LEU A 598 14.76 -5.87 -12.09
C LEU A 598 13.54 -6.57 -11.47
N PRO A 599 13.33 -6.41 -10.17
CA PRO A 599 12.09 -6.87 -9.53
C PRO A 599 10.85 -6.39 -10.28
N LEU A 600 9.83 -7.23 -10.31
CA LEU A 600 8.49 -7.00 -10.85
C LEU A 600 8.42 -6.84 -12.39
N THR A 601 9.50 -6.52 -13.11
CA THR A 601 9.45 -6.18 -14.54
C THR A 601 8.73 -7.23 -15.38
N VAL A 602 9.09 -8.51 -15.27
CA VAL A 602 8.51 -9.59 -16.11
C VAL A 602 7.06 -9.90 -15.67
N THR A 603 6.80 -9.96 -14.37
CA THR A 603 5.46 -10.21 -13.84
C THR A 603 4.49 -9.10 -14.24
N GLU A 604 4.96 -7.87 -14.37
CA GLU A 604 4.13 -6.69 -14.70
C GLU A 604 3.99 -6.39 -16.20
N PHE A 605 4.50 -7.25 -17.08
CA PHE A 605 4.21 -7.09 -18.53
C PHE A 605 2.72 -7.17 -18.83
N GLU A 606 1.93 -7.88 -18.01
CA GLU A 606 0.48 -7.95 -18.14
C GLU A 606 -0.24 -6.72 -17.58
N GLU A 607 0.42 -5.86 -16.80
CA GLU A 607 -0.13 -4.57 -16.34
C GLU A 607 0.26 -3.40 -17.24
N TRP A 608 1.54 -3.30 -17.61
CA TRP A 608 2.07 -2.14 -18.35
C TRP A 608 2.25 -2.39 -19.84
N GLY A 609 2.51 -3.64 -20.23
CA GLY A 609 2.98 -4.04 -21.57
C GLY A 609 4.50 -4.30 -21.59
N ASN A 610 4.94 -5.06 -22.60
CA ASN A 610 6.36 -5.33 -22.83
C ASN A 610 6.92 -4.35 -23.86
N PRO A 611 7.80 -3.39 -23.50
CA PRO A 611 8.31 -2.39 -24.44
C PRO A 611 9.31 -2.96 -25.48
N LYS A 612 9.72 -4.24 -25.39
CA LYS A 612 10.42 -4.92 -26.47
C LYS A 612 9.52 -5.14 -27.68
N GLU A 613 8.20 -5.19 -27.46
CA GLU A 613 7.19 -5.23 -28.50
C GLU A 613 6.85 -3.83 -28.97
N LYS A 614 6.95 -3.61 -30.30
CA LYS A 614 6.79 -2.27 -30.86
C LYS A 614 5.44 -1.57 -30.53
N PRO A 615 4.26 -2.23 -30.55
CA PRO A 615 3.01 -1.59 -30.16
C PRO A 615 3.00 -1.10 -28.73
N ALA A 616 3.49 -1.93 -27.78
CA ALA A 616 3.59 -1.56 -26.38
C ALA A 616 4.59 -0.42 -26.17
N PHE A 617 5.77 -0.49 -26.82
CA PHE A 617 6.76 0.60 -26.79
C PHE A 617 6.17 1.93 -27.25
N ASP A 618 5.52 1.94 -28.43
CA ASP A 618 4.97 3.17 -29.02
C ASP A 618 3.87 3.78 -28.15
N TYR A 619 3.16 2.97 -27.37
CA TYR A 619 2.16 3.45 -26.42
C TYR A 619 2.80 3.93 -25.11
N MET A 620 3.62 3.10 -24.47
CA MET A 620 4.23 3.36 -23.16
C MET A 620 5.09 4.64 -23.18
N ILE A 621 5.89 4.85 -24.21
CA ILE A 621 6.74 6.04 -24.34
C ILE A 621 5.92 7.34 -24.32
N THR A 622 4.64 7.30 -24.70
CA THR A 622 3.78 8.50 -24.76
C THR A 622 3.31 8.97 -23.39
N TYR A 623 3.47 8.14 -22.34
CA TYR A 623 3.05 8.50 -20.99
C TYR A 623 4.15 8.34 -19.92
N SER A 624 5.25 7.64 -20.22
CA SER A 624 6.36 7.46 -19.27
C SER A 624 6.81 8.81 -18.69
N PRO A 625 6.65 9.07 -17.40
CA PRO A 625 6.87 10.40 -16.84
C PRO A 625 8.27 10.94 -17.10
N TYR A 626 9.29 10.12 -16.87
CA TYR A 626 10.69 10.52 -17.09
C TYR A 626 10.97 10.93 -18.53
N ASP A 627 10.40 10.19 -19.49
CA ASP A 627 10.64 10.45 -20.91
C ASP A 627 9.93 11.72 -21.42
N ASN A 628 8.80 12.07 -20.82
CA ASN A 628 7.95 13.19 -21.22
C ASN A 628 8.14 14.48 -20.40
N ILE A 629 9.23 14.61 -19.63
CA ILE A 629 9.61 15.89 -19.00
C ILE A 629 10.02 16.87 -20.09
N GLU A 630 9.39 18.04 -20.11
CA GLU A 630 9.61 19.12 -21.07
C GLU A 630 10.08 20.42 -20.40
N ALA A 631 10.57 21.36 -21.21
CA ALA A 631 10.93 22.70 -20.76
C ALA A 631 9.67 23.56 -20.55
N LYS A 632 9.03 23.41 -19.37
CA LYS A 632 7.82 24.17 -18.99
C LYS A 632 7.79 24.39 -17.47
N ALA A 633 6.83 25.17 -16.99
CA ALA A 633 6.60 25.34 -15.55
C ALA A 633 5.89 24.12 -14.96
N TYR A 634 6.35 23.69 -13.78
CA TYR A 634 5.76 22.60 -12.98
C TYR A 634 5.36 23.13 -11.60
N PRO A 635 4.37 22.50 -10.92
CA PRO A 635 4.01 22.90 -9.57
C PRO A 635 5.09 22.56 -8.54
N ASN A 636 4.85 22.90 -7.26
CA ASN A 636 5.74 22.49 -6.18
C ASN A 636 5.70 20.96 -6.02
N MET A 637 6.82 20.32 -5.75
CA MET A 637 6.89 18.86 -5.61
C MET A 637 7.79 18.44 -4.45
N LEU A 638 7.26 17.50 -3.64
CA LEU A 638 8.04 16.66 -2.75
C LEU A 638 8.07 15.26 -3.37
N VAL A 639 9.25 14.80 -3.75
CA VAL A 639 9.49 13.45 -4.25
C VAL A 639 10.16 12.63 -3.15
N LYS A 640 9.66 11.42 -2.87
CA LYS A 640 10.20 10.55 -1.82
C LYS A 640 10.76 9.26 -2.43
N THR A 641 11.79 8.71 -1.81
CA THR A 641 12.33 7.40 -2.18
C THR A 641 13.06 6.75 -1.01
N SER A 642 13.28 5.44 -1.09
CA SER A 642 14.12 4.70 -0.16
C SER A 642 15.27 4.01 -0.91
N PHE A 643 16.50 4.13 -0.38
CA PHE A 643 17.69 3.52 -0.97
C PHE A 643 17.64 1.99 -1.01
N ASN A 644 16.83 1.40 -0.13
CA ASN A 644 16.58 -0.04 -0.06
C ASN A 644 15.18 -0.43 -0.57
N ASP A 645 14.57 0.41 -1.40
CA ASP A 645 13.33 0.02 -2.07
C ASP A 645 13.59 -1.16 -3.01
N SER A 646 12.78 -2.22 -2.86
CA SER A 646 12.87 -3.45 -3.63
C SER A 646 11.73 -3.62 -4.65
N GLN A 647 10.86 -2.62 -4.79
CA GLN A 647 9.75 -2.60 -5.74
C GLN A 647 9.96 -1.53 -6.81
N VAL A 648 10.16 -0.27 -6.39
CA VAL A 648 10.52 0.84 -7.27
C VAL A 648 11.89 1.35 -6.86
N MET A 649 12.87 1.14 -7.72
CA MET A 649 14.26 1.41 -7.40
C MET A 649 14.51 2.90 -7.14
N TYR A 650 15.29 3.23 -6.13
CA TYR A 650 15.59 4.61 -5.69
C TYR A 650 16.08 5.54 -6.81
N TRP A 651 16.67 4.97 -7.86
CA TRP A 651 17.18 5.78 -8.97
C TRP A 651 16.10 6.34 -9.87
N GLU A 652 14.91 5.75 -9.92
CA GLU A 652 13.82 6.28 -10.74
C GLU A 652 13.44 7.70 -10.29
N PRO A 653 13.02 7.94 -9.02
CA PRO A 653 12.76 9.29 -8.52
C PRO A 653 14.00 10.18 -8.53
N ALA A 654 15.20 9.65 -8.26
CA ALA A 654 16.43 10.45 -8.29
C ALA A 654 16.74 10.98 -9.70
N LYS A 655 16.60 10.13 -10.73
CA LYS A 655 16.73 10.52 -12.14
C LYS A 655 15.65 11.51 -12.57
N TYR A 656 14.41 11.25 -12.14
CA TYR A 656 13.26 12.10 -12.43
C TYR A 656 13.49 13.54 -11.92
N VAL A 657 13.88 13.68 -10.65
CA VAL A 657 14.20 14.99 -10.06
C VAL A 657 15.38 15.66 -10.76
N ALA A 658 16.45 14.92 -11.04
CA ALA A 658 17.62 15.46 -11.75
C ALA A 658 17.26 15.99 -13.14
N LYS A 659 16.47 15.26 -13.93
CA LYS A 659 16.01 15.68 -15.26
C LYS A 659 15.03 16.83 -15.19
N MET A 660 14.05 16.77 -14.27
CA MET A 660 13.08 17.84 -14.04
C MET A 660 13.76 19.15 -13.70
N ARG A 661 14.74 19.14 -12.78
CA ARG A 661 15.49 20.32 -12.36
C ARG A 661 16.31 20.94 -13.50
N ALA A 662 16.78 20.11 -14.44
CA ALA A 662 17.55 20.58 -15.59
C ALA A 662 16.71 21.18 -16.72
N LEU A 663 15.40 20.91 -16.75
CA LEU A 663 14.52 21.31 -17.87
C LEU A 663 13.46 22.35 -17.47
N ARG A 664 12.94 22.30 -16.23
CA ARG A 664 11.86 23.18 -15.78
C ARG A 664 12.19 24.67 -15.95
N THR A 665 11.18 25.51 -16.20
CA THR A 665 11.36 26.95 -16.43
C THR A 665 10.84 27.81 -15.28
N ASP A 666 10.28 27.21 -14.24
CA ASP A 666 9.76 27.84 -13.02
C ASP A 666 10.79 27.83 -11.89
N HIS A 667 10.44 28.44 -10.73
CA HIS A 667 11.20 28.47 -9.50
C HIS A 667 10.45 27.85 -8.31
N ASN A 668 9.41 27.06 -8.57
CA ASN A 668 8.65 26.36 -7.54
C ASN A 668 9.53 25.36 -6.78
N VAL A 669 9.12 24.95 -5.60
CA VAL A 669 9.87 23.98 -4.79
C VAL A 669 9.92 22.63 -5.51
N LEU A 670 11.13 22.07 -5.63
CA LEU A 670 11.35 20.69 -6.07
C LEU A 670 12.40 20.07 -5.16
N ILE A 671 11.96 19.18 -4.27
CA ILE A 671 12.79 18.53 -3.26
C ILE A 671 12.68 17.01 -3.38
N LEU A 672 13.81 16.33 -3.11
CA LEU A 672 13.89 14.88 -3.05
C LEU A 672 14.26 14.46 -1.62
N LYS A 673 13.41 13.66 -0.99
CA LYS A 673 13.68 13.02 0.30
C LYS A 673 14.04 11.55 0.06
N ALA A 674 15.32 11.22 0.23
CA ALA A 674 15.80 9.84 0.09
C ALA A 674 16.04 9.23 1.48
N ASN A 675 15.30 8.20 1.87
CA ASN A 675 15.61 7.44 3.07
C ASN A 675 16.83 6.55 2.81
N LEU A 676 17.97 6.86 3.43
CA LEU A 676 19.24 6.14 3.27
C LEU A 676 19.43 5.05 4.33
N SER A 677 18.53 4.96 5.32
CA SER A 677 18.50 3.89 6.32
C SER A 677 17.83 2.63 5.75
N PRO A 678 17.97 1.48 6.40
CA PRO A 678 17.09 0.35 6.12
C PRO A 678 15.62 0.77 6.27
N ALA A 679 14.97 0.92 5.15
CA ALA A 679 13.55 1.23 5.01
C ALA A 679 13.13 0.71 3.63
N GLY A 680 12.00 0.07 3.54
CA GLY A 680 11.51 -0.48 2.27
C GLY A 680 10.70 0.51 1.47
N HIS A 681 9.94 -0.03 0.53
CA HIS A 681 8.97 0.69 -0.29
C HIS A 681 7.93 1.44 0.57
N GLY A 682 7.50 0.87 1.67
CA GLY A 682 6.55 1.48 2.62
C GLY A 682 7.18 2.41 3.68
N GLY A 683 8.44 2.86 3.50
CA GLY A 683 9.11 3.77 4.44
C GLY A 683 9.56 3.10 5.75
N ALA A 684 9.51 3.82 6.85
CA ALA A 684 9.92 3.35 8.17
C ALA A 684 9.00 2.22 8.68
N SER A 685 9.55 1.25 9.41
CA SER A 685 8.78 0.13 9.96
C SER A 685 8.13 0.41 11.32
N GLY A 686 8.71 1.32 12.11
CA GLY A 686 8.23 1.67 13.43
C GLY A 686 7.06 2.65 13.40
N ARG A 687 6.03 2.46 14.24
CA ARG A 687 4.82 3.30 14.23
C ARG A 687 5.08 4.78 14.52
N TYR A 688 5.99 5.11 15.43
CA TYR A 688 6.33 6.50 15.72
C TYR A 688 7.18 7.14 14.61
N ASP A 689 8.00 6.34 13.94
CA ASP A 689 8.82 6.83 12.83
C ASP A 689 7.95 7.12 11.61
N ARG A 690 6.92 6.30 11.34
CA ARG A 690 5.89 6.58 10.33
C ARG A 690 5.15 7.88 10.60
N LEU A 691 4.74 8.14 11.86
CA LEU A 691 4.11 9.41 12.21
C LEU A 691 5.00 10.63 11.93
N ARG A 692 6.33 10.49 12.11
CA ARG A 692 7.25 11.57 11.75
C ARG A 692 7.32 11.80 10.25
N GLU A 693 7.26 10.71 9.47
CA GLU A 693 7.17 10.81 8.00
C GLU A 693 5.87 11.49 7.57
N SER A 694 4.69 11.06 8.10
CA SER A 694 3.40 11.70 7.84
C SER A 694 3.41 13.19 8.21
N ALA A 695 3.95 13.54 9.37
CA ALA A 695 4.04 14.93 9.82
C ALA A 695 4.91 15.81 8.92
N PHE A 696 6.00 15.26 8.38
CA PHE A 696 6.85 15.93 7.39
C PHE A 696 6.09 16.18 6.08
N ASP A 697 5.42 15.15 5.57
CA ASP A 697 4.65 15.18 4.33
C ASP A 697 3.50 16.19 4.41
N TYR A 698 2.72 16.13 5.49
CA TYR A 698 1.61 17.06 5.71
C TYR A 698 2.07 18.49 5.94
N ALA A 699 3.21 18.71 6.61
CA ALA A 699 3.78 20.03 6.73
C ALA A 699 4.14 20.63 5.35
N PHE A 700 4.67 19.81 4.42
CA PHE A 700 4.89 20.26 3.04
C PHE A 700 3.57 20.61 2.37
N LEU A 701 2.60 19.68 2.31
CA LEU A 701 1.33 19.86 1.58
C LEU A 701 0.55 21.07 2.13
N LEU A 702 0.37 21.14 3.46
CA LEU A 702 -0.36 22.23 4.11
C LEU A 702 0.30 23.59 3.86
N THR A 703 1.63 23.67 3.93
CA THR A 703 2.35 24.91 3.62
C THR A 703 2.10 25.36 2.18
N GLN A 704 2.04 24.44 1.21
CA GLN A 704 1.70 24.78 -0.18
C GLN A 704 0.25 25.27 -0.32
N MET A 705 -0.66 24.83 0.53
CA MET A 705 -2.04 25.35 0.62
C MET A 705 -2.13 26.70 1.33
N GLY A 706 -1.03 27.23 1.88
CA GLY A 706 -1.01 28.46 2.67
C GLY A 706 -1.43 28.26 4.14
N ILE A 707 -1.29 27.03 4.66
CA ILE A 707 -1.59 26.67 6.06
C ILE A 707 -0.28 26.34 6.77
N THR A 708 0.05 27.09 7.82
CA THR A 708 1.35 26.99 8.52
C THR A 708 1.24 26.75 10.02
N GLN A 709 0.04 26.52 10.52
CA GLN A 709 -0.23 26.29 11.95
C GLN A 709 -1.43 25.37 12.18
#